data_680ddbe289a7828f60a13e569a677364
#
_entry.id   680ddbe289a7828f60a13e569a677364
#
_cell.length_a   1.000
_cell.length_b   1.000
_cell.length_c   1.000
_cell.angle_alpha   90.00
_cell.angle_beta   90.00
_cell.angle_gamma   90.00
#
_symmetry.space_group_name_H-M   'P 1'
#
loop_
_entity.id
_entity.type
_entity.pdbx_description
1 polymer ?
#
loop_
_entity_poly.entity_id
_entity_poly.type
_entity_poly.pdbx_seq_one_letter_code
_entity_poly.pdbx_strand_id
1 'polypeptide(L)'
;VRRRNERRSAIETAFEHLSAGVATALGAAANESARVRAEHARQECALRIAQLGVSTVERDPSAVGEPDAPAFQEALDEALRERAEVYAQWSHGPAQLTELVASAAPGTASLPWQDWLGRTGSSEAAGSTPPLWRLGTAVVPDSPDPQPFPAAVPLLDESHLRITSAGSSGARATATRDAAELLVQNLLLRVLSHYQPGLVRIHVWDVARLTGTLPGLYPLTRAGLLTAHDPTRLEEMLEELSEHIRRIHTGSLLGGYTSLRSLAEETGHRGEPWRIAVLFGDGHPLKDEQQQQLQRIARNGLACGVQLVVVDLPMTVNSAVESITLSTPDHARTSMTGPYAVVRPDEAFPRERTTRACSAIADEFLARRSRVHTFDDLLPEQLWAHHSTTGLQAPVGFHEGEQVRITLGDASPHTLIGGPSGSGKTNFLYGMLGSLTARYSPDELELYLMDFKEGVSFAQFTPGRRDPSWLPHARLVGINVNTDREFGLALLRFLSAEMRRRADAAKAHEVTKLEELRAEDPQGRWPRIVAVIDEFQYLFAERDVVSTQAAALLEDVARRGRSQGIHLVLASQDISGIEAFWGKPAIFEQFILRVALPKARRMLTETNTTALELPRRHAVINHESGAKHGNEVARIPDAGGLDGLQQCLWQRHLREQGTERLPPPRLFDGSNLPALDTLDEFRRLREVPGTAPQVLLGQVIDVAGTAASVRLTRAPGRNIAVLGSTQQDATGVLGAAALSLARRHSAGRITFTVAGLLEDCDEQVRALTAALRDAGHEVDLLGPGDLGSALNGLAELVDERAETTFEAAPPVPHCLLLYAADAAQTLLERRSPETRVSGQEQLRRILKQGPESGIHTVGWWRSTQRLKNTLGMGPVDDIGAWIAFDVHGQELSPFAAGQPVNWSPRARRGLFFDRSIHSRPEVVLPFDPETLPEVSPPHGCAEGGSGGGPSIEQEIRKETDE
;
A
#
# COMPACT_ATOMS: atom_id res chain seq x y z
N VAL A 1 -21.33 2.14 -0.59
CA VAL A 1 -22.07 3.40 -0.77
C VAL A 1 -23.47 3.29 -0.20
N ARG A 2 -24.30 2.27 -0.54
CA ARG A 2 -25.71 2.17 -0.10
C ARG A 2 -25.88 1.97 1.42
N ARG A 3 -25.17 1.01 2.03
CA ARG A 3 -25.16 0.77 3.50
C ARG A 3 -24.57 1.93 4.31
N ARG A 4 -23.75 2.73 3.69
CA ARG A 4 -23.07 3.88 4.28
C ARG A 4 -23.98 5.10 4.31
N ASN A 5 -24.72 5.35 3.21
CA ASN A 5 -25.76 6.37 3.19
C ASN A 5 -26.90 6.04 4.16
N GLU A 6 -27.20 4.75 4.34
CA GLU A 6 -28.19 4.28 5.32
C GLU A 6 -27.74 4.51 6.77
N ARG A 7 -26.45 4.28 7.11
CA ARG A 7 -25.90 4.60 8.44
C ARG A 7 -25.83 6.10 8.70
N ARG A 8 -25.43 6.88 7.69
CA ARG A 8 -25.38 8.35 7.80
C ARG A 8 -26.77 8.91 8.00
N SER A 9 -27.74 8.48 7.22
CA SER A 9 -29.15 8.87 7.37
C SER A 9 -29.70 8.45 8.76
N ALA A 10 -29.32 7.28 9.26
CA ALA A 10 -29.75 6.86 10.60
C ALA A 10 -29.16 7.71 11.73
N ILE A 11 -27.92 8.19 11.60
CA ILE A 11 -27.27 9.07 12.58
C ILE A 11 -27.88 10.48 12.50
N GLU A 12 -28.07 11.03 11.29
CA GLU A 12 -28.74 12.30 11.08
C GLU A 12 -30.17 12.26 11.65
N THR A 13 -30.91 11.20 11.38
CA THR A 13 -32.26 11.00 11.94
C THR A 13 -32.25 10.86 13.46
N ALA A 14 -31.27 10.14 14.03
CA ALA A 14 -31.14 10.00 15.47
C ALA A 14 -30.80 11.35 16.15
N PHE A 15 -29.98 12.18 15.50
CA PHE A 15 -29.65 13.52 16.00
C PHE A 15 -30.86 14.48 15.90
N GLU A 16 -31.59 14.45 14.79
CA GLU A 16 -32.82 15.21 14.63
C GLU A 16 -33.89 14.79 15.63
N HIS A 17 -34.03 13.48 15.89
CA HIS A 17 -34.92 12.97 16.93
C HIS A 17 -34.48 13.39 18.33
N LEU A 18 -33.16 13.38 18.62
CA LEU A 18 -32.62 13.84 19.90
C LEU A 18 -32.88 15.33 20.10
N SER A 19 -32.55 16.15 19.11
CA SER A 19 -32.77 17.60 19.14
C SER A 19 -34.27 17.97 19.23
N ALA A 20 -35.08 17.27 18.44
CA ALA A 20 -36.54 17.46 18.49
C ALA A 20 -37.13 16.97 19.81
N GLY A 21 -36.59 15.84 20.36
CA GLY A 21 -37.00 15.31 21.66
C GLY A 21 -36.71 16.26 22.80
N VAL A 22 -35.50 16.83 22.83
CA VAL A 22 -35.13 17.88 23.82
C VAL A 22 -35.98 19.13 23.68
N ALA A 23 -36.16 19.63 22.46
CA ALA A 23 -36.99 20.79 22.19
C ALA A 23 -38.47 20.54 22.58
N THR A 24 -38.97 19.35 22.26
CA THR A 24 -40.35 18.94 22.60
C THR A 24 -40.55 18.82 24.11
N ALA A 25 -39.61 18.15 24.83
CA ALA A 25 -39.67 18.04 26.27
C ALA A 25 -39.60 19.38 26.98
N LEU A 26 -38.69 20.27 26.56
CA LEU A 26 -38.59 21.62 27.10
C LEU A 26 -39.80 22.48 26.74
N GLY A 27 -40.31 22.36 25.52
CA GLY A 27 -41.53 23.03 25.08
C GLY A 27 -42.78 22.57 25.81
N ALA A 28 -42.91 21.28 26.07
CA ALA A 28 -44.00 20.71 26.83
C ALA A 28 -43.96 21.15 28.31
N ALA A 29 -42.76 21.15 28.93
CA ALA A 29 -42.58 21.67 30.29
C ALA A 29 -42.89 23.15 30.41
N ALA A 30 -42.51 23.93 29.41
CA ALA A 30 -42.80 25.37 29.34
C ALA A 30 -44.29 25.69 29.19
N ASN A 31 -44.96 24.98 28.30
CA ASN A 31 -46.40 25.11 28.07
C ASN A 31 -47.21 24.71 29.31
N GLU A 32 -46.77 23.66 29.98
CA GLU A 32 -47.42 23.18 31.20
C GLU A 32 -47.18 24.14 32.36
N SER A 33 -45.99 24.69 32.53
CA SER A 33 -45.73 25.74 33.51
C SER A 33 -46.55 26.98 33.25
N ALA A 34 -46.77 27.34 32.00
CA ALA A 34 -47.65 28.45 31.63
C ALA A 34 -49.14 28.16 31.94
N ARG A 35 -49.56 26.90 31.67
CA ARG A 35 -50.94 26.43 31.98
C ARG A 35 -51.19 26.41 33.46
N VAL A 36 -50.27 25.91 34.26
CA VAL A 36 -50.39 25.90 35.73
C VAL A 36 -50.43 27.31 36.31
N ARG A 37 -49.62 28.22 35.81
CA ARG A 37 -49.63 29.65 36.22
C ARG A 37 -50.96 30.34 35.87
N ALA A 38 -51.46 30.10 34.65
CA ALA A 38 -52.76 30.65 34.22
C ALA A 38 -53.91 30.11 35.06
N GLU A 39 -53.85 28.81 35.40
CA GLU A 39 -54.84 28.14 36.27
C GLU A 39 -54.79 28.68 37.71
N HIS A 40 -53.56 28.83 38.25
CA HIS A 40 -53.39 29.42 39.57
C HIS A 40 -53.91 30.89 39.63
N ALA A 41 -53.60 31.67 38.58
CA ALA A 41 -54.14 33.04 38.44
C ALA A 41 -55.68 33.07 38.33
N ARG A 42 -56.30 32.11 37.64
CA ARG A 42 -57.74 31.95 37.56
C ARG A 42 -58.33 31.57 38.91
N GLN A 43 -57.69 30.61 39.62
CA GLN A 43 -58.14 30.23 40.98
C GLN A 43 -58.01 31.39 41.96
N GLU A 44 -56.89 32.13 41.89
CA GLU A 44 -56.67 33.31 42.70
C GLU A 44 -57.73 34.41 42.43
N CYS A 45 -58.04 34.58 41.11
CA CYS A 45 -59.08 35.51 40.68
C CYS A 45 -60.46 35.03 41.13
N ALA A 46 -60.75 33.70 41.04
CA ALA A 46 -62.04 33.12 41.51
C ALA A 46 -62.17 33.22 43.05
N LEU A 47 -61.06 32.97 43.81
CA LEU A 47 -61.01 33.18 45.24
C LEU A 47 -61.21 34.64 45.62
N ARG A 48 -60.64 35.60 44.91
CA ARG A 48 -60.84 37.04 45.09
C ARG A 48 -62.28 37.44 44.77
N ILE A 49 -62.85 36.86 43.72
CA ILE A 49 -64.22 37.08 43.33
C ILE A 49 -65.20 36.52 44.43
N ALA A 50 -64.89 35.29 44.93
CA ALA A 50 -65.64 34.71 46.02
C ALA A 50 -65.48 35.46 47.36
N GLN A 51 -64.27 35.95 47.66
CA GLN A 51 -64.09 36.88 48.81
C GLN A 51 -64.78 38.22 48.63
N LEU A 52 -64.81 38.78 47.44
CA LEU A 52 -65.56 39.94 47.11
C LEU A 52 -67.07 39.70 47.18
N GLY A 53 -67.52 38.51 46.74
CA GLY A 53 -68.86 37.99 46.87
C GLY A 53 -69.29 37.88 48.33
N VAL A 54 -68.43 37.26 49.17
CA VAL A 54 -68.69 37.18 50.58
C VAL A 54 -68.78 38.54 51.27
N SER A 55 -67.93 39.50 50.89
CA SER A 55 -67.96 40.84 51.41
C SER A 55 -69.22 41.64 50.96
N THR A 56 -69.79 41.29 49.80
CA THR A 56 -71.08 41.86 49.34
C THR A 56 -72.27 41.19 49.99
N VAL A 57 -72.19 39.90 50.40
CA VAL A 57 -73.24 39.17 51.14
C VAL A 57 -73.38 39.66 52.57
N GLU A 58 -72.27 40.15 53.17
CA GLU A 58 -72.39 40.82 54.49
C GLU A 58 -73.18 42.17 54.40
N ARG A 59 -73.40 42.68 53.23
CA ARG A 59 -74.20 43.89 53.01
C ARG A 59 -75.66 43.62 52.67
N ASP A 60 -76.04 42.48 52.15
CA ASP A 60 -77.38 42.06 51.84
C ASP A 60 -77.56 40.49 51.91
N PRO A 61 -77.92 39.92 53.10
CA PRO A 61 -78.03 38.53 53.36
C PRO A 61 -79.07 37.74 52.58
N SER A 62 -79.89 38.37 51.79
CA SER A 62 -81.02 37.73 51.11
C SER A 62 -80.88 37.46 49.65
N ALA A 63 -79.65 37.64 49.10
CA ALA A 63 -79.49 37.66 47.63
C ALA A 63 -78.56 36.58 47.05
N VAL A 64 -78.03 35.69 47.79
CA VAL A 64 -77.09 34.67 47.28
C VAL A 64 -77.53 33.22 47.60
N GLY A 65 -77.84 32.44 46.58
CA GLY A 65 -77.99 30.96 46.72
C GLY A 65 -76.65 30.35 47.07
N GLU A 66 -76.73 29.31 47.91
CA GLU A 66 -75.51 28.49 48.33
C GLU A 66 -74.75 28.14 47.10
N PRO A 67 -73.43 28.34 47.07
CA PRO A 67 -72.58 27.81 46.00
C PRO A 67 -72.63 26.29 46.02
N ASP A 68 -72.75 25.73 44.84
CA ASP A 68 -72.81 24.28 44.65
C ASP A 68 -71.42 23.66 45.07
N ALA A 69 -71.30 23.49 46.43
CA ALA A 69 -70.04 23.04 47.03
C ALA A 69 -69.50 21.71 46.49
N PRO A 70 -70.38 20.73 46.13
CA PRO A 70 -69.87 19.51 45.53
C PRO A 70 -69.22 19.67 44.17
N ALA A 71 -69.80 20.50 43.28
CA ALA A 71 -69.23 20.73 41.93
C ALA A 71 -67.90 21.48 41.95
N PHE A 72 -67.75 22.39 42.96
CA PHE A 72 -66.43 23.07 43.15
C PHE A 72 -65.37 22.10 43.69
N GLN A 73 -65.73 21.18 44.60
CA GLN A 73 -64.83 20.20 45.15
C GLN A 73 -64.40 19.16 44.06
N GLU A 74 -65.35 18.75 43.23
CA GLU A 74 -65.11 17.82 42.12
C GLU A 74 -64.16 18.44 41.06
N ALA A 75 -64.41 19.74 40.72
CA ALA A 75 -63.47 20.48 39.81
C ALA A 75 -62.08 20.70 40.41
N LEU A 76 -62.00 20.89 41.73
CA LEU A 76 -60.75 21.06 42.44
C LEU A 76 -59.97 19.71 42.47
N ASP A 77 -60.65 18.59 42.74
CA ASP A 77 -60.07 17.26 42.78
C ASP A 77 -59.65 16.78 41.37
N GLU A 78 -60.33 17.19 40.33
CA GLU A 78 -59.92 16.92 38.93
C GLU A 78 -58.71 17.74 38.56
N ALA A 79 -58.67 19.02 38.91
CA ALA A 79 -57.51 19.88 38.63
C ALA A 79 -56.27 19.41 39.42
N LEU A 80 -56.46 18.90 40.66
CA LEU A 80 -55.37 18.30 41.46
C LEU A 80 -54.88 16.96 40.88
N ARG A 81 -55.78 16.16 40.30
CA ARG A 81 -55.38 14.89 39.62
C ARG A 81 -54.61 15.18 38.34
N GLU A 82 -55.13 16.03 37.46
CA GLU A 82 -54.39 16.43 36.25
C GLU A 82 -53.02 17.00 36.60
N ARG A 83 -52.97 17.85 37.63
CA ARG A 83 -51.69 18.37 38.12
C ARG A 83 -50.75 17.28 38.60
N ALA A 84 -51.24 16.29 39.33
CA ALA A 84 -50.43 15.18 39.79
C ALA A 84 -49.88 14.30 38.61
N GLU A 85 -50.70 14.09 37.57
CA GLU A 85 -50.27 13.38 36.35
C GLU A 85 -49.19 14.13 35.58
N VAL A 86 -49.34 15.44 35.42
CA VAL A 86 -48.32 16.30 34.79
C VAL A 86 -47.06 16.32 35.61
N TYR A 87 -47.15 16.34 36.91
CA TYR A 87 -45.96 16.20 37.80
C TYR A 87 -45.26 14.88 37.68
N ALA A 88 -46.00 13.79 37.56
CA ALA A 88 -45.44 12.45 37.38
C ALA A 88 -44.71 12.38 36.04
N GLN A 89 -45.24 12.95 34.96
CA GLN A 89 -44.57 12.99 33.67
C GLN A 89 -43.33 13.90 33.71
N TRP A 90 -43.42 15.06 34.36
CA TRP A 90 -42.25 15.96 34.49
C TRP A 90 -41.13 15.35 35.35
N SER A 91 -41.45 14.63 36.42
CA SER A 91 -40.44 14.05 37.28
C SER A 91 -39.47 13.11 36.59
N HIS A 92 -39.87 12.53 35.44
CA HIS A 92 -39.04 11.71 34.60
C HIS A 92 -38.18 12.50 33.56
N GLY A 93 -38.59 13.73 33.23
CA GLY A 93 -37.93 14.57 32.20
C GLY A 93 -36.45 14.86 32.49
N PRO A 94 -36.08 15.31 33.71
CA PRO A 94 -34.67 15.55 34.04
C PRO A 94 -33.80 14.29 33.98
N ALA A 95 -34.31 13.11 34.33
CA ALA A 95 -33.61 11.84 34.23
C ALA A 95 -33.38 11.46 32.74
N GLN A 96 -34.42 11.60 31.90
CA GLN A 96 -34.30 11.37 30.46
C GLN A 96 -33.31 12.33 29.81
N LEU A 97 -33.32 13.61 30.13
CA LEU A 97 -32.35 14.60 29.63
C LEU A 97 -30.94 14.26 30.11
N THR A 98 -30.79 13.76 31.33
CA THR A 98 -29.48 13.32 31.83
C THR A 98 -28.93 12.14 31.03
N GLU A 99 -29.76 11.17 30.71
CA GLU A 99 -29.38 10.00 29.90
C GLU A 99 -29.05 10.40 28.46
N LEU A 100 -29.87 11.28 27.85
CA LEU A 100 -29.65 11.80 26.51
C LEU A 100 -28.35 12.59 26.41
N VAL A 101 -28.06 13.46 27.36
CA VAL A 101 -26.82 14.22 27.40
C VAL A 101 -25.64 13.30 27.64
N ALA A 102 -25.76 12.30 28.51
CA ALA A 102 -24.68 11.33 28.74
C ALA A 102 -24.35 10.51 27.50
N SER A 103 -25.35 10.12 26.69
CA SER A 103 -25.15 9.42 25.42
C SER A 103 -24.52 10.31 24.33
N ALA A 104 -24.89 11.58 24.27
CA ALA A 104 -24.40 12.54 23.29
C ALA A 104 -23.05 13.19 23.68
N ALA A 105 -22.65 13.08 24.93
CA ALA A 105 -21.43 13.67 25.49
C ALA A 105 -20.65 12.64 26.31
N PRO A 106 -20.05 11.62 25.69
CA PRO A 106 -19.34 10.57 26.42
C PRO A 106 -18.07 11.08 27.11
N GLY A 107 -17.72 10.42 28.22
CA GLY A 107 -16.45 10.65 28.91
C GLY A 107 -16.27 12.09 29.43
N THR A 108 -15.12 12.70 29.11
CA THR A 108 -14.76 14.06 29.54
C THR A 108 -15.72 15.13 29.06
N ALA A 109 -16.49 14.85 27.99
CA ALA A 109 -17.45 15.79 27.44
C ALA A 109 -18.64 16.04 28.40
N SER A 110 -19.03 15.11 29.26
CA SER A 110 -20.14 15.24 30.20
C SER A 110 -19.77 15.20 31.69
N LEU A 111 -18.64 14.58 32.04
CA LEU A 111 -18.27 14.38 33.46
C LEU A 111 -17.94 15.71 34.14
N PRO A 112 -18.20 15.84 35.45
CA PRO A 112 -17.67 16.93 36.26
C PRO A 112 -16.15 16.99 36.19
N TRP A 113 -15.56 18.18 36.31
CA TRP A 113 -14.11 18.37 36.15
C TRP A 113 -13.28 17.61 37.18
N GLN A 114 -13.83 17.36 38.36
CA GLN A 114 -13.18 16.60 39.44
C GLN A 114 -12.82 15.18 39.05
N ASP A 115 -13.58 14.61 38.12
CA ASP A 115 -13.49 13.21 37.71
C ASP A 115 -12.47 12.98 36.58
N TRP A 116 -12.12 14.00 35.80
CA TRP A 116 -11.22 13.86 34.64
C TRP A 116 -10.02 14.80 34.65
N LEU A 117 -10.06 15.96 35.30
CA LEU A 117 -8.94 16.91 35.31
C LEU A 117 -7.72 16.32 36.00
N GLY A 118 -6.65 16.10 35.24
CA GLY A 118 -5.39 15.48 35.70
C GLY A 118 -5.25 14.00 35.36
N ARG A 119 -6.23 13.40 34.68
CA ARG A 119 -6.07 12.12 34.01
C ARG A 119 -5.63 12.39 32.58
N THR A 120 -4.33 12.29 32.32
CA THR A 120 -3.80 12.35 30.94
C THR A 120 -4.14 11.05 30.22
N GLY A 121 -4.83 11.17 29.08
CA GLY A 121 -4.85 10.16 28.04
C GLY A 121 -5.66 8.91 28.28
N SER A 122 -6.98 8.98 28.32
CA SER A 122 -7.75 7.91 27.67
C SER A 122 -7.87 8.29 26.18
N SER A 123 -7.04 7.65 25.37
CA SER A 123 -7.14 7.71 23.93
C SER A 123 -8.45 7.06 23.49
N GLU A 124 -9.55 7.79 23.56
CA GLU A 124 -10.70 7.40 22.76
C GLU A 124 -10.36 7.72 21.32
N ALA A 125 -10.57 6.73 20.45
CA ALA A 125 -10.25 6.85 19.05
C ALA A 125 -10.84 8.14 18.46
N ALA A 126 -10.02 8.91 17.76
CA ALA A 126 -10.36 10.18 17.13
C ALA A 126 -11.51 10.11 16.08
N GLY A 127 -12.24 8.99 16.04
CA GLY A 127 -13.28 8.71 15.06
C GLY A 127 -14.68 9.20 15.40
N SER A 128 -14.99 9.56 16.66
CA SER A 128 -16.32 10.11 16.99
C SER A 128 -16.20 11.37 17.83
N THR A 129 -16.55 12.51 17.23
CA THR A 129 -16.63 13.79 17.94
C THR A 129 -17.92 13.83 18.74
N PRO A 130 -17.86 14.05 20.09
CA PRO A 130 -19.06 14.26 20.87
C PRO A 130 -19.88 15.42 20.32
N PRO A 131 -21.17 15.25 20.01
CA PRO A 131 -22.00 16.33 19.52
C PRO A 131 -22.29 17.40 20.57
N LEU A 132 -22.26 17.03 21.85
CA LEU A 132 -22.57 17.92 22.97
C LEU A 132 -21.41 17.97 23.99
N TRP A 133 -21.23 19.16 24.58
CA TRP A 133 -20.21 19.43 25.57
C TRP A 133 -20.85 20.09 26.80
N ARG A 134 -20.61 19.55 27.96
CA ARG A 134 -21.16 20.04 29.22
C ARG A 134 -20.73 21.47 29.51
N LEU A 135 -21.73 22.29 29.80
CA LEU A 135 -21.56 23.68 30.20
C LEU A 135 -21.74 23.86 31.71
N GLY A 136 -22.66 23.10 32.29
CA GLY A 136 -23.02 23.22 33.69
C GLY A 136 -24.28 22.41 34.04
N THR A 137 -25.10 22.93 34.92
CA THR A 137 -26.35 22.31 35.35
C THR A 137 -27.51 23.23 35.04
N ALA A 138 -28.54 22.72 34.40
CA ALA A 138 -29.76 23.46 34.10
C ALA A 138 -30.86 23.13 35.12
N VAL A 139 -31.71 24.10 35.39
CA VAL A 139 -32.90 23.96 36.21
C VAL A 139 -34.02 24.75 35.56
N VAL A 140 -35.22 24.25 35.60
CA VAL A 140 -36.43 25.04 35.26
C VAL A 140 -37.01 25.61 36.55
N PRO A 141 -36.78 26.90 36.82
CA PRO A 141 -37.13 27.50 38.13
C PRO A 141 -38.62 27.47 38.46
N ASP A 142 -39.43 27.59 37.40
CA ASP A 142 -40.90 27.65 37.54
C ASP A 142 -41.54 26.25 37.60
N SER A 143 -40.71 25.17 37.63
CA SER A 143 -41.17 23.80 37.84
C SER A 143 -41.56 23.60 39.29
N PRO A 144 -42.61 22.85 39.56
CA PRO A 144 -43.02 22.54 40.93
C PRO A 144 -42.00 21.75 41.75
N ASP A 145 -41.19 20.92 41.04
CA ASP A 145 -40.04 20.23 41.61
C ASP A 145 -38.85 20.48 40.70
N PRO A 146 -38.02 21.51 40.96
CA PRO A 146 -36.94 21.94 40.10
C PRO A 146 -35.73 20.98 40.18
N GLN A 147 -35.86 19.81 39.59
CA GLN A 147 -34.76 18.83 39.51
C GLN A 147 -33.68 19.33 38.56
N PRO A 148 -32.39 19.28 38.98
CA PRO A 148 -31.29 19.66 38.11
C PRO A 148 -31.00 18.61 37.05
N PHE A 149 -30.61 19.05 35.83
CA PHE A 149 -30.13 18.19 34.78
C PHE A 149 -28.86 18.79 34.11
N PRO A 150 -27.99 17.98 33.46
CA PRO A 150 -26.79 18.50 32.82
C PRO A 150 -27.15 19.44 31.66
N ALA A 151 -26.59 20.64 31.66
CA ALA A 151 -26.65 21.54 30.52
C ALA A 151 -25.41 21.30 29.64
N ALA A 152 -25.63 21.09 28.37
CA ALA A 152 -24.57 20.91 27.37
C ALA A 152 -24.85 21.74 26.12
N VAL A 153 -23.84 22.06 25.36
CA VAL A 153 -23.91 22.84 24.14
C VAL A 153 -23.23 22.10 22.99
N PRO A 154 -23.71 22.25 21.74
CA PRO A 154 -23.02 21.73 20.58
C PRO A 154 -21.75 22.56 20.35
N LEU A 155 -20.66 21.86 20.05
CA LEU A 155 -19.36 22.45 19.80
C LEU A 155 -18.62 21.57 18.79
N LEU A 156 -17.54 22.07 18.20
CA LEU A 156 -16.75 21.39 17.16
C LEU A 156 -17.65 20.86 16.04
N ASP A 157 -17.31 21.03 14.84
CA ASP A 157 -18.02 20.56 13.64
C ASP A 157 -19.57 20.68 13.65
N GLU A 158 -20.22 20.95 14.83
CA GLU A 158 -21.67 21.03 15.02
C GLU A 158 -22.19 22.47 14.96
N SER A 159 -21.62 23.36 15.75
CA SER A 159 -22.13 24.73 15.89
C SER A 159 -21.05 25.68 16.38
N HIS A 160 -21.04 26.91 15.86
CA HIS A 160 -20.27 27.99 16.46
C HIS A 160 -20.86 28.41 17.80
N LEU A 161 -20.09 29.08 18.64
CA LEU A 161 -20.56 29.54 19.94
C LEU A 161 -20.53 31.05 20.02
N ARG A 162 -21.66 31.66 20.41
CA ARG A 162 -21.77 33.08 20.72
C ARG A 162 -22.13 33.26 22.18
N ILE A 163 -21.32 33.95 22.92
CA ILE A 163 -21.53 34.27 24.32
C ILE A 163 -21.76 35.76 24.44
N THR A 164 -22.86 36.13 25.11
CA THR A 164 -23.21 37.55 25.38
C THR A 164 -23.29 37.75 26.88
N SER A 165 -22.45 38.66 27.39
CA SER A 165 -22.58 39.09 28.77
C SER A 165 -23.62 40.22 28.80
N ALA A 166 -24.76 39.98 29.47
CA ALA A 166 -25.85 41.00 29.54
C ALA A 166 -25.36 42.24 30.28
N GLY A 167 -25.22 43.34 29.51
CA GLY A 167 -24.59 44.58 29.96
C GLY A 167 -25.42 45.38 30.94
N SER A 168 -24.98 45.40 32.21
CA SER A 168 -25.16 46.55 33.06
C SER A 168 -23.79 47.22 33.21
N SER A 169 -23.68 48.53 33.07
CA SER A 169 -22.44 49.26 33.26
C SER A 169 -21.85 49.10 34.66
N GLY A 170 -20.54 49.11 34.80
CA GLY A 170 -19.80 49.05 36.08
C GLY A 170 -19.32 47.67 36.51
N ALA A 171 -19.11 47.48 37.82
CA ALA A 171 -18.54 46.26 38.40
C ALA A 171 -19.28 44.96 38.06
N ARG A 172 -20.58 45.03 37.81
CA ARG A 172 -21.42 43.90 37.39
C ARG A 172 -21.10 43.44 35.99
N ALA A 173 -20.84 44.33 35.04
CA ALA A 173 -20.47 44.04 33.70
C ALA A 173 -19.10 43.33 33.65
N THR A 174 -18.15 43.81 34.49
CA THR A 174 -16.83 43.18 34.61
C THR A 174 -16.93 41.74 35.14
N ALA A 175 -17.71 41.51 36.20
CA ALA A 175 -17.92 40.19 36.78
C ALA A 175 -18.57 39.20 35.81
N THR A 176 -19.53 39.65 34.99
CA THR A 176 -20.15 38.78 33.99
C THR A 176 -19.23 38.48 32.82
N ARG A 177 -18.40 39.44 32.42
CA ARG A 177 -17.32 39.21 31.42
C ARG A 177 -16.28 38.22 31.90
N ASP A 178 -15.82 38.35 33.17
CA ASP A 178 -14.86 37.40 33.76
C ASP A 178 -15.49 35.99 33.87
N ALA A 179 -16.80 35.89 34.15
CA ALA A 179 -17.52 34.63 34.11
C ALA A 179 -17.62 34.03 32.70
N ALA A 180 -17.81 34.83 31.67
CA ALA A 180 -17.79 34.41 30.27
C ALA A 180 -16.39 33.88 29.87
N GLU A 181 -15.33 34.53 30.30
CA GLU A 181 -13.95 34.09 30.06
C GLU A 181 -13.68 32.76 30.73
N LEU A 182 -14.07 32.57 31.99
CA LEU A 182 -13.94 31.31 32.72
C LEU A 182 -14.76 30.18 32.09
N LEU A 183 -15.97 30.48 31.62
CA LEU A 183 -16.78 29.48 30.89
C LEU A 183 -16.11 29.01 29.60
N VAL A 184 -15.54 29.92 28.81
CA VAL A 184 -14.76 29.58 27.61
C VAL A 184 -13.55 28.75 28.00
N GLN A 185 -12.79 29.15 29.02
CA GLN A 185 -11.62 28.40 29.49
C GLN A 185 -11.96 26.98 29.90
N ASN A 186 -13.09 26.80 30.62
CA ASN A 186 -13.56 25.48 31.03
C ASN A 186 -13.92 24.60 29.83
N LEU A 187 -14.64 25.13 28.86
CA LEU A 187 -14.99 24.40 27.63
C LEU A 187 -13.74 24.00 26.84
N LEU A 188 -12.79 24.93 26.65
CA LEU A 188 -11.58 24.68 25.91
C LEU A 188 -10.72 23.61 26.59
N LEU A 189 -10.59 23.68 27.92
CA LEU A 189 -9.82 22.69 28.64
C LEU A 189 -10.48 21.30 28.59
N ARG A 190 -11.81 21.24 28.60
CA ARG A 190 -12.57 20.01 28.42
C ARG A 190 -12.30 19.38 27.06
N VAL A 191 -12.33 20.19 25.99
CA VAL A 191 -12.02 19.75 24.62
C VAL A 191 -10.56 19.28 24.51
N LEU A 192 -9.60 20.06 25.01
CA LEU A 192 -8.18 19.71 25.00
C LEU A 192 -7.86 18.42 25.76
N SER A 193 -8.61 18.12 26.83
CA SER A 193 -8.42 16.90 27.63
C SER A 193 -9.11 15.68 27.05
N HIS A 194 -10.04 15.85 26.13
CA HIS A 194 -10.75 14.77 25.45
C HIS A 194 -9.92 14.19 24.31
N TYR A 195 -9.20 15.04 23.58
CA TYR A 195 -8.43 14.64 22.40
C TYR A 195 -6.94 14.56 22.71
N GLN A 196 -6.25 13.81 21.84
CA GLN A 196 -4.79 13.76 21.88
C GLN A 196 -4.18 15.16 21.67
N PRO A 197 -3.09 15.50 22.39
CA PRO A 197 -2.42 16.77 22.18
C PRO A 197 -1.98 16.98 20.73
N GLY A 198 -2.33 18.12 20.17
CA GLY A 198 -2.05 18.47 18.77
C GLY A 198 -3.30 18.48 17.86
N LEU A 199 -4.36 17.71 18.18
CA LEU A 199 -5.61 17.71 17.40
C LEU A 199 -6.44 18.97 17.59
N VAL A 200 -6.18 19.79 18.63
CA VAL A 200 -6.87 21.03 18.89
C VAL A 200 -5.86 22.16 18.98
N ARG A 201 -6.04 23.20 18.15
CA ARG A 201 -5.23 24.42 18.16
C ARG A 201 -6.14 25.61 18.45
N ILE A 202 -5.69 26.49 19.32
CA ILE A 202 -6.49 27.62 19.81
C ILE A 202 -5.85 28.92 19.32
N HIS A 203 -6.67 29.79 18.70
CA HIS A 203 -6.33 31.17 18.37
C HIS A 203 -7.13 32.08 19.28
N VAL A 204 -6.50 33.01 19.98
CA VAL A 204 -7.16 33.95 20.88
C VAL A 204 -6.89 35.37 20.40
N TRP A 205 -7.96 36.13 20.25
CA TRP A 205 -7.91 37.56 19.98
C TRP A 205 -8.82 38.27 20.99
N ASP A 206 -8.33 39.33 21.61
CA ASP A 206 -9.08 40.18 22.54
C ASP A 206 -8.90 41.66 22.17
N VAL A 207 -9.98 42.38 21.90
CA VAL A 207 -9.93 43.77 21.48
C VAL A 207 -9.33 44.69 22.56
N ALA A 208 -9.49 44.32 23.81
CA ALA A 208 -9.10 45.15 24.95
C ALA A 208 -7.74 44.76 25.54
N ARG A 209 -7.27 43.53 25.33
CA ARG A 209 -6.10 42.99 26.05
C ARG A 209 -5.16 42.24 25.06
N LEU A 210 -3.91 42.67 25.06
CA LEU A 210 -2.87 41.90 24.33
C LEU A 210 -2.48 40.60 25.05
N THR A 211 -2.51 40.63 26.38
CA THR A 211 -2.17 39.48 27.23
C THR A 211 -3.11 39.44 28.42
N GLY A 212 -3.23 38.28 29.04
CA GLY A 212 -4.04 38.09 30.27
C GLY A 212 -5.40 37.48 30.04
N THR A 213 -5.82 37.29 28.79
CA THR A 213 -7.07 36.60 28.45
C THR A 213 -6.81 35.07 28.47
N LEU A 214 -7.69 34.31 29.12
CA LEU A 214 -7.55 32.88 29.33
C LEU A 214 -6.19 32.45 30.00
N PRO A 215 -5.80 33.04 31.15
CA PRO A 215 -4.46 32.89 31.69
C PRO A 215 -4.10 31.46 32.07
N GLY A 216 -5.09 30.62 32.37
CA GLY A 216 -4.88 29.20 32.66
C GLY A 216 -4.37 28.38 31.50
N LEU A 217 -4.59 28.85 30.26
CA LEU A 217 -4.19 28.15 29.03
C LEU A 217 -2.80 28.58 28.51
N TYR A 218 -2.16 29.57 29.08
CA TYR A 218 -0.87 30.06 28.61
C TYR A 218 0.26 29.02 28.47
N PRO A 219 0.36 27.98 29.31
CA PRO A 219 1.37 26.96 29.10
C PRO A 219 1.35 26.31 27.73
N LEU A 220 0.20 26.34 27.03
CA LEU A 220 0.05 25.78 25.69
C LEU A 220 0.79 26.59 24.61
N THR A 221 1.11 27.86 24.86
CA THR A 221 1.80 28.72 23.90
C THR A 221 3.21 28.21 23.57
N ARG A 222 3.93 27.65 24.51
CA ARG A 222 5.28 27.08 24.30
C ARG A 222 5.29 25.91 23.33
N ALA A 223 4.16 25.21 23.22
CA ALA A 223 3.98 24.09 22.28
C ALA A 223 3.34 24.51 20.96
N GLY A 224 2.96 25.78 20.79
CA GLY A 224 2.22 26.27 19.62
C GLY A 224 0.78 25.75 19.54
N LEU A 225 0.23 25.26 20.65
CA LEU A 225 -1.18 24.80 20.73
C LEU A 225 -2.14 25.96 21.01
N LEU A 226 -1.63 27.07 21.51
CA LEU A 226 -2.35 28.33 21.68
C LEU A 226 -1.54 29.47 21.07
N THR A 227 -2.20 30.28 20.20
CA THR A 227 -1.65 31.49 19.61
C THR A 227 -2.48 32.68 20.06
N ALA A 228 -1.85 33.62 20.79
CA ALA A 228 -2.48 34.91 21.13
C ALA A 228 -2.14 35.92 20.05
N HIS A 229 -3.18 36.53 19.49
CA HIS A 229 -3.06 37.53 18.43
C HIS A 229 -3.13 38.95 19.00
N ASP A 230 -2.32 39.84 18.42
CA ASP A 230 -2.36 41.26 18.76
C ASP A 230 -3.74 41.87 18.46
N PRO A 231 -4.31 42.68 19.36
CA PRO A 231 -5.59 43.34 19.14
C PRO A 231 -5.70 44.08 17.80
N THR A 232 -4.59 44.66 17.31
CA THR A 232 -4.52 45.39 16.05
C THR A 232 -4.40 44.50 14.81
N ARG A 233 -4.15 43.18 14.97
CA ARG A 233 -3.87 42.24 13.89
C ARG A 233 -4.95 41.17 13.70
N LEU A 234 -6.22 41.54 13.92
CA LEU A 234 -7.33 40.63 13.70
C LEU A 234 -7.38 40.12 12.26
N GLU A 235 -7.04 40.99 11.29
CA GLU A 235 -7.05 40.62 9.85
C GLU A 235 -6.11 39.49 9.53
N GLU A 236 -4.91 39.45 10.14
CA GLU A 236 -3.92 38.36 9.94
C GLU A 236 -4.50 37.01 10.43
N MET A 237 -5.16 36.99 11.60
CA MET A 237 -5.81 35.79 12.13
C MET A 237 -6.97 35.32 11.21
N LEU A 238 -7.82 36.26 10.76
CA LEU A 238 -8.93 35.89 9.88
C LEU A 238 -8.44 35.42 8.50
N GLU A 239 -7.35 35.96 8.00
CA GLU A 239 -6.73 35.48 6.75
C GLU A 239 -6.12 34.08 6.90
N GLU A 240 -5.40 33.79 8.00
CA GLU A 240 -4.90 32.46 8.32
C GLU A 240 -6.01 31.41 8.35
N LEU A 241 -7.13 31.73 9.01
CA LEU A 241 -8.30 30.84 9.08
C LEU A 241 -8.96 30.65 7.70
N SER A 242 -9.05 31.72 6.91
CA SER A 242 -9.61 31.67 5.56
C SER A 242 -8.76 30.85 4.62
N GLU A 243 -7.43 30.97 4.71
CA GLU A 243 -6.47 30.16 3.96
C GLU A 243 -6.58 28.68 4.35
N HIS A 244 -6.70 28.40 5.65
CA HIS A 244 -6.91 27.03 6.13
C HIS A 244 -8.19 26.43 5.54
N ILE A 245 -9.32 27.14 5.59
CA ILE A 245 -10.59 26.71 5.00
C ILE A 245 -10.43 26.45 3.50
N ARG A 246 -9.76 27.35 2.78
CA ARG A 246 -9.50 27.18 1.34
C ARG A 246 -8.67 25.92 1.08
N ARG A 247 -7.61 25.69 1.85
CA ARG A 247 -6.76 24.52 1.74
C ARG A 247 -7.56 23.23 1.95
N ILE A 248 -8.42 23.18 2.94
CA ILE A 248 -9.28 22.03 3.21
C ILE A 248 -10.28 21.79 2.08
N HIS A 249 -10.96 22.81 1.61
CA HIS A 249 -11.93 22.70 0.52
C HIS A 249 -11.31 22.27 -0.81
N THR A 250 -10.12 22.83 -1.13
CA THR A 250 -9.43 22.50 -2.37
C THR A 250 -8.61 21.20 -2.24
N GLY A 251 -8.67 20.57 -1.07
CA GLY A 251 -7.87 19.45 -0.72
C GLY A 251 -8.64 18.25 -0.19
N SER A 252 -8.68 18.20 1.10
CA SER A 252 -9.23 17.05 1.82
C SER A 252 -10.68 16.73 1.46
N LEU A 253 -11.46 17.72 1.00
CA LEU A 253 -12.87 17.54 0.66
C LEU A 253 -13.14 17.32 -0.85
N LEU A 254 -12.13 17.36 -1.72
CA LEU A 254 -12.30 17.11 -3.17
C LEU A 254 -12.80 15.69 -3.51
N GLY A 255 -12.64 14.75 -2.63
CA GLY A 255 -13.10 13.37 -2.80
C GLY A 255 -14.62 13.17 -2.66
N GLY A 256 -15.41 14.25 -2.62
CA GLY A 256 -16.87 14.18 -2.48
C GLY A 256 -17.34 14.19 -1.02
N TYR A 257 -16.47 14.50 -0.07
CA TYR A 257 -16.81 14.66 1.34
C TYR A 257 -17.41 16.04 1.60
N THR A 258 -18.43 16.10 2.46
CA THR A 258 -19.07 17.35 2.83
C THR A 258 -18.37 18.07 3.97
N SER A 259 -17.57 17.34 4.79
CA SER A 259 -16.86 17.90 5.93
C SER A 259 -15.66 17.00 6.33
N LEU A 260 -14.71 17.56 7.10
CA LEU A 260 -13.64 16.79 7.74
C LEU A 260 -14.18 15.75 8.71
N ARG A 261 -15.35 15.97 9.30
CA ARG A 261 -16.03 14.98 10.14
C ARG A 261 -16.44 13.76 9.33
N SER A 262 -17.13 13.96 8.21
CA SER A 262 -17.55 12.84 7.35
C SER A 262 -16.35 12.07 6.79
N LEU A 263 -15.26 12.76 6.51
CA LEU A 263 -13.98 12.13 6.12
C LEU A 263 -13.38 11.30 7.27
N ALA A 264 -13.36 11.83 8.50
CA ALA A 264 -12.83 11.14 9.68
C ALA A 264 -13.67 9.91 10.06
N GLU A 265 -15.01 9.99 9.96
CA GLU A 265 -15.90 8.86 10.20
C GLU A 265 -15.69 7.73 9.19
N GLU A 266 -15.30 8.08 7.96
CA GLU A 266 -14.99 7.10 6.92
C GLU A 266 -13.61 6.46 7.09
N THR A 267 -12.62 7.29 7.35
CA THR A 267 -11.21 6.84 7.43
C THR A 267 -10.83 6.31 8.81
N GLY A 268 -11.68 6.54 9.83
CA GLY A 268 -11.37 6.24 11.23
C GLY A 268 -10.31 7.16 11.84
N HIS A 269 -9.88 8.19 11.11
CA HIS A 269 -8.81 9.09 11.53
C HIS A 269 -9.09 10.52 11.08
N ARG A 270 -8.82 11.51 11.98
CA ARG A 270 -8.86 12.92 11.64
C ARG A 270 -7.45 13.42 11.30
N GLY A 271 -7.18 13.68 10.03
CA GLY A 271 -5.87 14.12 9.55
C GLY A 271 -5.57 15.62 9.80
N GLU A 272 -6.62 16.44 10.07
CA GLU A 272 -6.47 17.88 10.27
C GLU A 272 -6.99 18.30 11.64
N PRO A 273 -6.21 19.09 12.40
CA PRO A 273 -6.62 19.53 13.72
C PRO A 273 -7.78 20.52 13.65
N TRP A 274 -8.61 20.55 14.70
CA TRP A 274 -9.55 21.64 14.90
C TRP A 274 -8.82 22.94 15.20
N ARG A 275 -9.26 24.02 14.60
CA ARG A 275 -8.82 25.38 14.90
C ARG A 275 -9.92 26.14 15.60
N ILE A 276 -9.80 26.35 16.89
CA ILE A 276 -10.77 27.08 17.69
C ILE A 276 -10.31 28.53 17.79
N ALA A 277 -11.04 29.43 17.15
CA ALA A 277 -10.79 30.84 17.19
C ALA A 277 -11.71 31.51 18.22
N VAL A 278 -11.11 32.04 19.28
CA VAL A 278 -11.79 32.70 20.38
C VAL A 278 -11.61 34.21 20.20
N LEU A 279 -12.73 34.93 20.00
CA LEU A 279 -12.74 36.36 19.76
C LEU A 279 -13.49 37.05 20.91
N PHE A 280 -12.79 37.87 21.65
CA PHE A 280 -13.37 38.71 22.69
C PHE A 280 -13.56 40.15 22.19
N GLY A 281 -14.80 40.55 22.00
CA GLY A 281 -15.22 41.93 21.64
C GLY A 281 -15.49 42.80 22.86
N ASP A 282 -15.91 44.00 22.63
CA ASP A 282 -16.34 45.01 23.62
C ASP A 282 -17.81 45.46 23.45
N GLY A 283 -18.59 44.66 22.70
CA GLY A 283 -19.97 44.99 22.35
C GLY A 283 -20.11 45.81 21.07
N HIS A 284 -19.00 46.28 20.49
CA HIS A 284 -19.05 47.05 19.24
C HIS A 284 -18.86 46.16 18.01
N PRO A 285 -19.48 46.50 16.87
CA PRO A 285 -19.29 45.74 15.63
C PRO A 285 -17.86 45.93 15.10
N LEU A 286 -17.31 44.90 14.47
CA LEU A 286 -16.07 44.95 13.71
C LEU A 286 -16.23 45.87 12.48
N LYS A 287 -15.10 46.25 11.86
CA LYS A 287 -15.11 46.93 10.56
C LYS A 287 -15.81 46.05 9.51
N ASP A 288 -16.42 46.65 8.52
CA ASP A 288 -17.23 45.96 7.51
C ASP A 288 -16.47 44.85 6.80
N GLU A 289 -15.18 45.06 6.47
CA GLU A 289 -14.32 44.03 5.83
C GLU A 289 -14.06 42.87 6.76
N GLN A 290 -13.72 43.14 8.01
CA GLN A 290 -13.50 42.10 9.03
C GLN A 290 -14.79 41.32 9.33
N GLN A 291 -15.93 42.01 9.38
CA GLN A 291 -17.24 41.37 9.57
C GLN A 291 -17.61 40.44 8.42
N GLN A 292 -17.36 40.87 7.17
CA GLN A 292 -17.58 40.03 5.99
C GLN A 292 -16.67 38.80 5.98
N GLN A 293 -15.41 38.98 6.37
CA GLN A 293 -14.47 37.87 6.44
C GLN A 293 -14.87 36.88 7.54
N LEU A 294 -15.23 37.37 8.73
CA LEU A 294 -15.73 36.54 9.82
C LEU A 294 -17.00 35.76 9.42
N GLN A 295 -17.92 36.38 8.68
CA GLN A 295 -19.12 35.73 8.15
C GLN A 295 -18.80 34.63 7.16
N ARG A 296 -17.76 34.79 6.30
CA ARG A 296 -17.31 33.75 5.37
C ARG A 296 -16.71 32.58 6.13
N ILE A 297 -15.90 32.87 7.15
CA ILE A 297 -15.31 31.86 8.04
C ILE A 297 -16.42 31.09 8.77
N ALA A 298 -17.38 31.75 9.33
CA ALA A 298 -18.51 31.16 10.04
C ALA A 298 -19.35 30.23 9.12
N ARG A 299 -19.54 30.61 7.86
CA ARG A 299 -20.34 29.82 6.91
C ARG A 299 -19.66 28.51 6.50
N ASN A 300 -18.36 28.53 6.31
CA ASN A 300 -17.61 27.43 5.73
C ASN A 300 -16.71 26.69 6.76
N GLY A 301 -16.54 27.27 7.93
CA GLY A 301 -15.55 26.85 8.91
C GLY A 301 -15.83 25.49 9.54
N LEU A 302 -17.07 25.24 9.95
CA LEU A 302 -17.43 24.01 10.64
C LEU A 302 -17.09 22.77 9.80
N ALA A 303 -17.40 22.79 8.51
CA ALA A 303 -17.05 21.70 7.60
C ALA A 303 -15.53 21.46 7.48
N CYS A 304 -14.74 22.53 7.71
CA CYS A 304 -13.28 22.53 7.61
C CYS A 304 -12.57 22.47 8.97
N GLY A 305 -13.28 22.15 10.05
CA GLY A 305 -12.72 22.05 11.40
C GLY A 305 -12.37 23.41 12.03
N VAL A 306 -12.93 24.52 11.55
CA VAL A 306 -12.75 25.83 12.15
C VAL A 306 -13.98 26.17 13.00
N GLN A 307 -13.72 26.27 14.31
CA GLN A 307 -14.71 26.62 15.33
C GLN A 307 -14.56 28.09 15.75
N LEU A 308 -15.63 28.87 15.67
CA LEU A 308 -15.66 30.21 16.25
C LEU A 308 -16.31 30.18 17.64
N VAL A 309 -15.66 30.82 18.60
CA VAL A 309 -16.20 31.15 19.93
C VAL A 309 -16.11 32.66 20.07
N VAL A 310 -17.25 33.32 20.03
CA VAL A 310 -17.32 34.78 20.00
C VAL A 310 -17.95 35.28 21.28
N VAL A 311 -17.27 36.16 22.00
CA VAL A 311 -17.73 36.73 23.28
C VAL A 311 -17.93 38.23 23.10
N ASP A 312 -19.11 38.74 23.41
CA ASP A 312 -19.50 40.16 23.34
C ASP A 312 -19.13 40.84 22.00
N LEU A 313 -19.23 40.08 20.91
CA LEU A 313 -18.99 40.57 19.57
C LEU A 313 -20.24 40.35 18.72
N PRO A 314 -20.87 41.39 18.16
CA PRO A 314 -22.04 41.20 17.29
C PRO A 314 -21.69 40.39 16.06
N MET A 315 -22.38 39.25 15.88
CA MET A 315 -22.22 38.39 14.74
C MET A 315 -23.58 37.97 14.17
N THR A 316 -23.80 38.30 12.92
CA THR A 316 -25.01 37.88 12.17
C THR A 316 -24.54 36.94 11.06
N VAL A 317 -24.86 35.65 11.14
CA VAL A 317 -24.47 34.67 10.13
C VAL A 317 -25.57 33.65 9.89
N ASN A 318 -25.67 33.19 8.67
CA ASN A 318 -26.49 32.02 8.26
C ASN A 318 -25.67 30.75 8.45
N SER A 319 -25.44 30.39 9.69
CA SER A 319 -24.71 29.21 10.08
C SER A 319 -25.22 28.69 11.42
N ALA A 320 -24.94 27.45 11.78
CA ALA A 320 -25.30 26.95 13.09
C ALA A 320 -24.51 27.70 14.18
N VAL A 321 -25.22 28.43 15.04
CA VAL A 321 -24.62 29.20 16.13
C VAL A 321 -25.42 28.95 17.40
N GLU A 322 -24.77 28.31 18.38
CA GLU A 322 -25.33 28.19 19.72
C GLU A 322 -25.09 29.50 20.49
N SER A 323 -26.13 30.05 21.10
CA SER A 323 -26.04 31.35 21.83
C SER A 323 -26.17 31.11 23.32
N ILE A 324 -25.22 31.64 24.09
CA ILE A 324 -25.23 31.68 25.55
C ILE A 324 -25.35 33.11 25.99
N THR A 325 -26.35 33.42 26.81
CA THR A 325 -26.51 34.74 27.42
C THR A 325 -26.32 34.64 28.91
N LEU A 326 -25.31 35.29 29.44
CA LEU A 326 -25.02 35.39 30.87
C LEU A 326 -25.74 36.60 31.42
N SER A 327 -26.74 36.40 32.28
CA SER A 327 -27.46 37.47 32.98
C SER A 327 -26.76 37.89 34.25
N THR A 328 -26.11 36.93 34.92
CA THR A 328 -25.21 37.11 36.07
C THR A 328 -24.07 36.12 35.97
N PRO A 329 -23.00 36.21 36.76
CA PRO A 329 -21.92 35.22 36.75
C PRO A 329 -22.40 33.76 36.92
N ASP A 330 -23.48 33.55 37.67
CA ASP A 330 -24.01 32.23 38.02
C ASP A 330 -25.23 31.80 37.22
N HIS A 331 -25.75 32.67 36.35
CA HIS A 331 -26.97 32.42 35.60
C HIS A 331 -26.77 32.68 34.12
N ALA A 332 -26.87 31.60 33.31
CA ALA A 332 -26.84 31.66 31.88
C ALA A 332 -28.14 31.11 31.26
N ARG A 333 -28.39 31.45 30.02
CA ARG A 333 -29.39 30.83 29.15
C ARG A 333 -28.72 30.42 27.85
N THR A 334 -29.14 29.32 27.30
CA THR A 334 -28.60 28.84 26.02
C THR A 334 -29.75 28.75 25.00
N SER A 335 -29.43 28.86 23.71
CA SER A 335 -30.48 28.66 22.68
C SER A 335 -30.99 27.22 22.70
N MET A 336 -30.17 26.27 23.05
CA MET A 336 -30.54 24.88 23.17
C MET A 336 -31.49 24.58 24.35
N THR A 337 -31.27 25.20 25.51
CA THR A 337 -32.13 25.02 26.68
C THR A 337 -33.41 25.90 26.64
N GLY A 338 -33.45 26.83 25.73
CA GLY A 338 -34.57 27.74 25.55
C GLY A 338 -34.72 28.76 26.66
N PRO A 339 -35.81 29.56 26.67
CA PRO A 339 -36.02 30.67 27.61
C PRO A 339 -36.42 30.24 29.02
N TYR A 340 -36.86 29.03 29.21
CA TYR A 340 -37.47 28.56 30.46
C TYR A 340 -36.48 27.91 31.41
N ALA A 341 -35.36 27.36 30.91
CA ALA A 341 -34.33 26.81 31.76
C ALA A 341 -33.24 27.84 32.07
N VAL A 342 -32.81 27.85 33.29
CA VAL A 342 -31.66 28.62 33.77
C VAL A 342 -30.50 27.69 33.96
N VAL A 343 -29.43 28.01 33.24
CA VAL A 343 -28.17 27.23 33.31
C VAL A 343 -27.27 27.89 34.36
N ARG A 344 -26.83 27.09 35.28
CA ARG A 344 -25.77 27.45 36.19
C ARG A 344 -24.45 26.84 35.65
N PRO A 345 -23.55 27.70 35.08
CA PRO A 345 -22.26 27.23 34.57
C PRO A 345 -21.50 26.42 35.63
N ASP A 346 -20.72 25.42 35.19
CA ASP A 346 -19.81 24.71 36.10
C ASP A 346 -18.83 25.70 36.74
N GLU A 347 -18.50 25.47 37.99
CA GLU A 347 -17.55 26.29 38.74
C GLU A 347 -16.18 26.37 37.99
N ALA A 348 -15.53 27.49 38.15
CA ALA A 348 -14.19 27.70 37.59
C ALA A 348 -13.21 26.62 38.07
N PHE A 349 -12.49 26.04 37.13
CA PHE A 349 -11.44 25.10 37.50
C PHE A 349 -10.34 25.82 38.31
N PRO A 350 -9.81 25.18 39.38
CA PRO A 350 -8.75 25.80 40.15
C PRO A 350 -7.57 26.16 39.25
N ARG A 351 -7.12 27.41 39.29
CA ARG A 351 -6.08 27.96 38.40
C ARG A 351 -4.80 27.09 38.39
N GLU A 352 -4.37 26.63 39.55
CA GLU A 352 -3.17 25.79 39.64
C GLU A 352 -3.34 24.44 38.90
N ARG A 353 -4.53 23.82 39.01
CA ARG A 353 -4.82 22.56 38.31
C ARG A 353 -4.93 22.77 36.80
N THR A 354 -5.58 23.84 36.36
CA THR A 354 -5.66 24.23 34.95
C THR A 354 -4.27 24.43 34.35
N THR A 355 -3.44 25.23 35.02
CA THR A 355 -2.05 25.49 34.57
C THR A 355 -1.23 24.20 34.51
N ARG A 356 -1.38 23.31 35.50
CA ARG A 356 -0.69 22.01 35.53
C ARG A 356 -1.15 21.12 34.39
N ALA A 357 -2.47 21.02 34.14
CA ALA A 357 -3.02 20.23 33.06
C ALA A 357 -2.56 20.75 31.68
N CYS A 358 -2.61 22.06 31.44
CA CYS A 358 -2.11 22.66 30.20
C CYS A 358 -0.59 22.48 30.03
N SER A 359 0.18 22.52 31.12
CA SER A 359 1.61 22.21 31.07
C SER A 359 1.85 20.76 30.69
N ALA A 360 1.11 19.80 31.27
CA ALA A 360 1.22 18.40 30.93
C ALA A 360 0.87 18.11 29.46
N ILE A 361 -0.21 18.72 28.95
CA ILE A 361 -0.62 18.62 27.53
C ILE A 361 0.50 19.17 26.61
N ALA A 362 1.06 20.33 26.95
CA ALA A 362 2.16 20.93 26.18
C ALA A 362 3.44 20.07 26.22
N ASP A 363 3.79 19.53 27.39
CA ASP A 363 4.94 18.66 27.55
C ASP A 363 4.80 17.35 26.78
N GLU A 364 3.63 16.73 26.84
CA GLU A 364 3.32 15.53 26.08
C GLU A 364 3.42 15.77 24.57
N PHE A 365 2.83 16.86 24.07
CA PHE A 365 2.91 17.22 22.66
C PHE A 365 4.37 17.46 22.21
N LEU A 366 5.14 18.21 23.01
CA LEU A 366 6.54 18.47 22.71
C LEU A 366 7.38 17.19 22.79
N ALA A 367 7.12 16.30 23.74
CA ALA A 367 7.78 15.02 23.87
C ALA A 367 7.51 14.13 22.67
N ARG A 368 6.25 14.04 22.22
CA ARG A 368 5.88 13.31 20.99
C ARG A 368 6.60 13.87 19.78
N ARG A 369 6.63 15.19 19.61
CA ARG A 369 7.26 15.86 18.47
C ARG A 369 8.78 15.74 18.47
N SER A 370 9.41 15.69 19.65
CA SER A 370 10.87 15.58 19.81
C SER A 370 11.36 14.12 19.86
N ARG A 371 10.46 13.14 20.00
CA ARG A 371 10.84 11.72 20.04
C ARG A 371 11.55 11.33 18.75
N VAL A 372 12.71 10.72 18.90
CA VAL A 372 13.42 10.09 17.78
C VAL A 372 12.80 8.72 17.56
N HIS A 373 11.96 8.63 16.56
CA HIS A 373 11.36 7.35 16.17
C HIS A 373 12.38 6.50 15.43
N THR A 374 12.36 5.21 15.72
CA THR A 374 13.20 4.18 15.11
C THR A 374 12.38 3.35 14.11
N PHE A 375 13.03 2.44 13.40
CA PHE A 375 12.36 1.49 12.53
C PHE A 375 11.38 0.58 13.30
N ASP A 376 11.73 0.19 14.52
CA ASP A 376 10.88 -0.67 15.36
C ASP A 376 9.55 -0.01 15.71
N ASP A 377 9.49 1.32 15.81
CA ASP A 377 8.25 2.06 16.05
C ASP A 377 7.26 1.97 14.85
N LEU A 378 7.71 1.52 13.66
CA LEU A 378 6.86 1.25 12.51
C LEU A 378 6.26 -0.17 12.52
N LEU A 379 6.82 -1.07 13.32
CA LEU A 379 6.43 -2.48 13.32
C LEU A 379 5.12 -2.70 14.11
N PRO A 380 4.33 -3.73 13.78
CA PRO A 380 3.16 -4.08 14.55
C PRO A 380 3.57 -4.81 15.84
N GLU A 381 2.73 -4.77 16.86
CA GLU A 381 2.94 -5.54 18.10
C GLU A 381 2.97 -7.06 17.85
N GLN A 382 2.18 -7.51 16.90
CA GLN A 382 2.13 -8.92 16.49
C GLN A 382 2.41 -9.02 14.99
N LEU A 383 3.43 -9.85 14.65
CA LEU A 383 3.77 -10.12 13.26
C LEU A 383 2.63 -10.92 12.59
N TRP A 384 2.37 -10.63 11.30
CA TRP A 384 1.41 -11.35 10.45
C TRP A 384 -0.03 -11.40 10.97
N ALA A 385 -0.41 -10.39 11.74
CA ALA A 385 -1.76 -10.30 12.31
C ALA A 385 -2.77 -9.60 11.40
N HIS A 386 -2.33 -9.01 10.29
CA HIS A 386 -3.21 -8.24 9.40
C HIS A 386 -3.60 -9.06 8.17
N HIS A 387 -4.83 -8.81 7.70
CA HIS A 387 -5.35 -9.37 6.47
C HIS A 387 -5.38 -8.33 5.35
N SER A 388 -4.98 -8.72 4.16
CA SER A 388 -4.90 -7.83 3.00
C SER A 388 -6.21 -7.75 2.19
N THR A 389 -7.33 -8.09 2.79
CA THR A 389 -8.65 -8.19 2.14
C THR A 389 -9.02 -6.89 1.41
N THR A 390 -9.01 -5.76 2.10
CA THR A 390 -9.35 -4.44 1.54
C THR A 390 -8.17 -3.69 0.95
N GLY A 391 -6.93 -4.15 1.19
CA GLY A 391 -5.70 -3.51 0.77
C GLY A 391 -4.55 -3.75 1.74
N LEU A 392 -3.42 -3.14 1.43
CA LEU A 392 -2.19 -3.19 2.22
C LEU A 392 -1.95 -1.81 2.84
N GLN A 393 -1.70 -1.76 4.13
CA GLN A 393 -1.34 -0.54 4.85
C GLN A 393 0.03 -0.70 5.50
N ALA A 394 0.87 0.30 5.36
CA ALA A 394 2.20 0.33 5.96
C ALA A 394 2.50 1.71 6.54
N PRO A 395 2.72 1.85 7.85
CA PRO A 395 3.41 3.00 8.40
C PRO A 395 4.80 3.12 7.79
N VAL A 396 5.16 4.31 7.34
CA VAL A 396 6.45 4.58 6.69
C VAL A 396 7.24 5.70 7.35
N GLY A 397 6.60 6.45 8.25
CA GLY A 397 7.23 7.58 8.92
C GLY A 397 6.33 8.16 9.99
N PHE A 398 6.71 9.34 10.49
CA PHE A 398 6.03 10.02 11.59
C PHE A 398 5.85 11.51 11.29
N HIS A 399 4.66 12.02 11.55
CA HIS A 399 4.32 13.43 11.54
C HIS A 399 3.86 13.84 12.94
N GLU A 400 4.55 14.79 13.56
CA GLU A 400 4.24 15.28 14.93
C GLU A 400 4.05 14.16 15.99
N GLY A 401 4.71 13.00 15.79
CA GLY A 401 4.62 11.83 16.66
C GLY A 401 3.60 10.77 16.26
N GLU A 402 2.73 11.07 15.30
CA GLU A 402 1.76 10.11 14.75
C GLU A 402 2.35 9.37 13.53
N GLN A 403 1.95 8.10 13.37
CA GLN A 403 2.39 7.29 12.25
C GLN A 403 1.73 7.76 10.94
N VAL A 404 2.55 8.09 9.96
CA VAL A 404 2.12 8.32 8.57
C VAL A 404 2.14 7.00 7.81
N ARG A 405 1.03 6.68 7.14
CA ARG A 405 0.84 5.39 6.46
C ARG A 405 0.67 5.58 4.97
N ILE A 406 1.19 4.62 4.23
CA ILE A 406 0.81 4.41 2.84
C ILE A 406 -0.28 3.34 2.77
N THR A 407 -1.14 3.45 1.77
CA THR A 407 -2.20 2.47 1.51
C THR A 407 -2.14 2.06 0.04
N LEU A 408 -2.00 0.74 -0.20
CA LEU A 408 -2.11 0.14 -1.52
C LEU A 408 -3.41 -0.67 -1.57
N GLY A 409 -4.37 -0.19 -2.32
CA GLY A 409 -5.71 -0.78 -2.38
C GLY A 409 -6.53 -0.18 -3.51
N ASP A 410 -7.83 -0.24 -3.38
CA ASP A 410 -8.72 0.24 -4.45
C ASP A 410 -8.65 1.75 -4.69
N ALA A 411 -8.42 2.55 -3.66
CA ALA A 411 -8.31 4.01 -3.79
C ALA A 411 -6.94 4.44 -4.33
N SER A 412 -5.86 3.77 -3.91
CA SER A 412 -4.47 4.05 -4.29
C SER A 412 -3.80 2.77 -4.75
N PRO A 413 -4.06 2.31 -6.00
CA PRO A 413 -3.58 0.99 -6.44
C PRO A 413 -2.07 0.92 -6.62
N HIS A 414 -1.43 2.03 -6.99
CA HIS A 414 -0.02 2.07 -7.34
C HIS A 414 0.68 3.27 -6.73
N THR A 415 2.00 3.15 -6.57
CA THR A 415 2.85 4.17 -5.94
C THR A 415 3.96 4.63 -6.86
N LEU A 416 4.18 5.94 -6.92
CA LEU A 416 5.34 6.54 -7.55
C LEU A 416 6.24 7.17 -6.49
N ILE A 417 7.52 6.76 -6.45
CA ILE A 417 8.50 7.23 -5.47
C ILE A 417 9.62 7.98 -6.19
N GLY A 418 9.92 9.19 -5.76
CA GLY A 418 10.96 9.97 -6.37
C GLY A 418 11.90 10.67 -5.44
N GLY A 419 13.16 10.76 -5.90
CA GLY A 419 14.19 11.51 -5.23
C GLY A 419 15.57 11.27 -5.83
N PRO A 420 16.42 12.31 -5.88
CA PRO A 420 17.77 12.20 -6.43
C PRO A 420 18.64 11.23 -5.61
N SER A 421 19.78 10.86 -6.17
CA SER A 421 20.75 10.00 -5.47
C SER A 421 21.11 10.59 -4.09
N GLY A 422 21.13 9.75 -3.07
CA GLY A 422 21.41 10.18 -1.68
C GLY A 422 20.24 10.85 -0.95
N SER A 423 19.04 10.92 -1.54
CA SER A 423 17.83 11.48 -0.88
C SER A 423 17.22 10.55 0.17
N GLY A 424 17.64 9.27 0.22
CA GLY A 424 17.09 8.26 1.12
C GLY A 424 16.06 7.33 0.48
N LYS A 425 16.00 7.22 -0.86
CA LYS A 425 15.04 6.38 -1.59
C LYS A 425 15.10 4.91 -1.15
N THR A 426 16.29 4.32 -1.11
CA THR A 426 16.49 2.93 -0.66
C THR A 426 16.05 2.73 0.79
N ASN A 427 16.38 3.67 1.68
CA ASN A 427 15.93 3.62 3.08
C ASN A 427 14.41 3.67 3.19
N PHE A 428 13.75 4.50 2.39
CA PHE A 428 12.29 4.56 2.34
C PHE A 428 11.69 3.23 1.85
N LEU A 429 12.24 2.66 0.76
CA LEU A 429 11.82 1.36 0.23
C LEU A 429 11.97 0.26 1.28
N TYR A 430 13.08 0.23 2.00
CA TYR A 430 13.33 -0.75 3.06
C TYR A 430 12.35 -0.59 4.22
N GLY A 431 12.09 0.65 4.67
CA GLY A 431 11.09 0.93 5.70
C GLY A 431 9.70 0.48 5.29
N MET A 432 9.31 0.75 4.05
CA MET A 432 8.03 0.33 3.48
C MET A 432 7.92 -1.20 3.40
N LEU A 433 8.94 -1.87 2.84
CA LEU A 433 8.97 -3.33 2.71
C LEU A 433 8.94 -4.01 4.07
N GLY A 434 9.75 -3.56 5.03
CA GLY A 434 9.75 -4.09 6.38
C GLY A 434 8.42 -3.91 7.08
N SER A 435 7.81 -2.72 6.95
CA SER A 435 6.49 -2.44 7.52
C SER A 435 5.38 -3.32 6.93
N LEU A 436 5.40 -3.57 5.62
CA LEU A 436 4.46 -4.46 4.93
C LEU A 436 4.66 -5.91 5.37
N THR A 437 5.88 -6.42 5.30
CA THR A 437 6.18 -7.83 5.56
C THR A 437 6.05 -8.23 7.02
N ALA A 438 6.17 -7.27 7.94
CA ALA A 438 5.87 -7.50 9.35
C ALA A 438 4.36 -7.67 9.62
N ARG A 439 3.50 -7.00 8.85
CA ARG A 439 2.05 -7.00 9.05
C ARG A 439 1.34 -8.15 8.37
N TYR A 440 1.70 -8.44 7.15
CA TYR A 440 1.04 -9.43 6.30
C TYR A 440 1.89 -10.68 6.17
N SER A 441 1.27 -11.85 6.20
CA SER A 441 1.98 -13.12 5.98
C SER A 441 2.34 -13.35 4.50
N PRO A 442 3.23 -14.30 4.16
CA PRO A 442 3.51 -14.66 2.79
C PRO A 442 2.31 -15.20 1.98
N ASP A 443 1.24 -15.61 2.65
CA ASP A 443 -0.01 -16.01 2.00
C ASP A 443 -0.91 -14.82 1.66
N GLU A 444 -0.68 -13.68 2.31
CA GLU A 444 -1.39 -12.43 2.09
C GLU A 444 -0.65 -11.47 1.14
N LEU A 445 0.69 -11.56 1.07
CA LEU A 445 1.56 -10.63 0.33
C LEU A 445 2.71 -11.35 -0.35
N GLU A 446 2.88 -11.13 -1.64
CA GLU A 446 4.07 -11.51 -2.42
C GLU A 446 4.80 -10.30 -2.98
N LEU A 447 6.13 -10.37 -3.00
CA LEU A 447 7.01 -9.30 -3.45
C LEU A 447 7.82 -9.74 -4.67
N TYR A 448 7.85 -8.88 -5.69
CA TYR A 448 8.72 -8.97 -6.86
C TYR A 448 9.57 -7.71 -6.88
N LEU A 449 10.87 -7.86 -6.66
CA LEU A 449 11.78 -6.75 -6.42
C LEU A 449 12.80 -6.65 -7.57
N MET A 450 12.91 -5.49 -8.19
CA MET A 450 13.79 -5.28 -9.33
C MET A 450 14.53 -3.95 -9.19
N ASP A 451 15.86 -3.99 -9.34
CA ASP A 451 16.73 -2.81 -9.35
C ASP A 451 17.48 -2.74 -10.69
N PHE A 452 17.21 -1.70 -11.48
CA PHE A 452 17.87 -1.43 -12.76
C PHE A 452 19.23 -0.74 -12.62
N LYS A 453 19.60 -0.32 -11.40
CA LYS A 453 20.89 0.32 -11.20
C LYS A 453 21.98 -0.73 -10.90
N GLU A 454 23.23 -0.36 -11.16
CA GLU A 454 24.39 -1.10 -10.63
C GLU A 454 24.36 -1.03 -9.10
N GLY A 455 23.87 -2.04 -8.46
CA GLY A 455 23.73 -2.09 -7.02
C GLY A 455 23.08 -3.38 -6.53
N VAL A 456 23.32 -3.66 -5.28
CA VAL A 456 22.84 -4.88 -4.62
C VAL A 456 21.68 -4.61 -3.65
N SER A 457 20.94 -3.52 -3.88
CA SER A 457 19.93 -3.03 -2.92
C SER A 457 18.96 -4.10 -2.45
N PHE A 458 18.50 -4.97 -3.35
CA PHE A 458 17.55 -6.03 -2.98
C PHE A 458 18.21 -7.41 -2.76
N ALA A 459 19.53 -7.55 -3.00
CA ALA A 459 20.23 -8.84 -2.83
C ALA A 459 20.13 -9.39 -1.40
N GLN A 460 20.07 -8.53 -0.39
CA GLN A 460 19.90 -8.92 1.00
C GLN A 460 18.63 -9.76 1.27
N PHE A 461 17.61 -9.69 0.42
CA PHE A 461 16.37 -10.45 0.56
C PHE A 461 16.50 -11.89 0.04
N THR A 462 17.66 -12.27 -0.51
CA THR A 462 17.99 -13.61 -0.98
C THR A 462 19.02 -14.27 -0.06
N PRO A 463 19.11 -15.62 -0.04
CA PRO A 463 20.14 -16.30 0.73
C PRO A 463 21.55 -15.88 0.31
N GLY A 464 22.34 -15.40 1.25
CA GLY A 464 23.73 -14.98 1.04
C GLY A 464 24.75 -15.92 1.72
N ARG A 465 26.02 -15.74 1.40
CA ARG A 465 27.10 -16.53 2.03
C ARG A 465 27.25 -16.27 3.54
N ARG A 466 26.95 -15.03 3.98
CA ARG A 466 27.06 -14.61 5.39
C ARG A 466 25.78 -14.80 6.17
N ASP A 467 24.66 -14.62 5.51
CA ASP A 467 23.32 -14.77 6.07
C ASP A 467 22.50 -15.67 5.15
N PRO A 468 22.17 -16.91 5.57
CA PRO A 468 21.35 -17.81 4.79
C PRO A 468 19.84 -17.47 4.82
N SER A 469 19.44 -16.48 5.61
CA SER A 469 18.06 -16.05 5.69
C SER A 469 17.63 -15.33 4.41
N TRP A 470 16.35 -15.39 4.13
CA TRP A 470 15.72 -14.62 3.04
C TRP A 470 14.38 -14.07 3.49
N LEU A 471 13.87 -13.14 2.74
CA LEU A 471 12.54 -12.57 3.00
C LEU A 471 11.45 -13.51 2.48
N PRO A 472 10.63 -14.16 3.34
CA PRO A 472 9.65 -15.19 2.92
C PRO A 472 8.60 -14.70 1.92
N HIS A 473 8.37 -13.40 1.83
CA HIS A 473 7.44 -12.76 0.89
C HIS A 473 8.02 -12.61 -0.52
N ALA A 474 9.34 -12.53 -0.65
CA ALA A 474 9.99 -12.33 -1.93
C ALA A 474 9.88 -13.59 -2.81
N ARG A 475 9.48 -13.41 -4.06
CA ARG A 475 9.45 -14.47 -5.09
C ARG A 475 10.53 -14.29 -6.12
N LEU A 476 10.84 -13.03 -6.42
CA LEU A 476 11.84 -12.64 -7.40
C LEU A 476 12.64 -11.47 -6.87
N VAL A 477 13.95 -11.54 -7.03
CA VAL A 477 14.86 -10.42 -6.82
C VAL A 477 15.72 -10.29 -8.08
N GLY A 478 15.63 -9.15 -8.75
CA GLY A 478 16.46 -8.77 -9.90
C GLY A 478 17.41 -7.65 -9.51
N ILE A 479 18.70 -7.87 -9.71
CA ILE A 479 19.76 -6.88 -9.45
C ILE A 479 20.63 -6.72 -10.70
N ASN A 480 21.29 -5.57 -10.84
CA ASN A 480 22.14 -5.26 -12.00
C ASN A 480 21.42 -5.44 -13.35
N VAL A 481 20.13 -5.11 -13.40
CA VAL A 481 19.25 -5.38 -14.55
C VAL A 481 19.40 -4.32 -15.65
N ASN A 482 20.24 -3.31 -15.47
CA ASN A 482 20.42 -2.19 -16.39
C ASN A 482 20.77 -2.59 -17.84
N THR A 483 21.43 -3.73 -18.03
CA THR A 483 21.78 -4.29 -19.34
C THR A 483 20.69 -5.21 -19.90
N ASP A 484 19.71 -5.62 -19.09
CA ASP A 484 18.70 -6.64 -19.42
C ASP A 484 17.27 -6.08 -19.31
N ARG A 485 16.99 -5.05 -20.09
CA ARG A 485 15.65 -4.44 -20.13
C ARG A 485 14.54 -5.46 -20.45
N GLU A 486 14.90 -6.55 -21.14
CA GLU A 486 14.03 -7.68 -21.41
C GLU A 486 13.53 -8.34 -20.13
N PHE A 487 14.32 -8.33 -19.05
CA PHE A 487 13.89 -8.87 -17.76
C PHE A 487 12.78 -8.03 -17.14
N GLY A 488 12.85 -6.68 -17.25
CA GLY A 488 11.76 -5.80 -16.86
C GLY A 488 10.50 -6.03 -17.70
N LEU A 489 10.65 -6.24 -18.99
CA LEU A 489 9.55 -6.61 -19.88
C LEU A 489 8.97 -8.00 -19.49
N ALA A 490 9.82 -8.96 -19.12
CA ALA A 490 9.39 -10.27 -18.67
C ALA A 490 8.58 -10.20 -17.37
N LEU A 491 8.98 -9.35 -16.42
CA LEU A 491 8.19 -9.10 -15.21
C LEU A 491 6.80 -8.55 -15.55
N LEU A 492 6.71 -7.55 -16.43
CA LEU A 492 5.42 -7.00 -16.84
C LEU A 492 4.54 -8.03 -17.59
N ARG A 493 5.14 -8.89 -18.40
CA ARG A 493 4.43 -10.02 -19.04
C ARG A 493 3.92 -11.03 -18.00
N PHE A 494 4.73 -11.36 -17.02
CA PHE A 494 4.33 -12.22 -15.91
C PHE A 494 3.14 -11.63 -15.15
N LEU A 495 3.20 -10.35 -14.76
CA LEU A 495 2.10 -9.68 -14.06
C LEU A 495 0.83 -9.64 -14.91
N SER A 496 0.95 -9.41 -16.23
CA SER A 496 -0.20 -9.47 -17.15
C SER A 496 -0.78 -10.88 -17.29
N ALA A 497 0.05 -11.92 -17.27
CA ALA A 497 -0.40 -13.31 -17.28
C ALA A 497 -1.11 -13.67 -15.95
N GLU A 498 -0.55 -13.23 -14.83
CA GLU A 498 -1.15 -13.43 -13.50
C GLU A 498 -2.51 -12.72 -13.36
N MET A 499 -2.65 -11.50 -13.92
CA MET A 499 -3.95 -10.83 -13.98
C MET A 499 -4.98 -11.67 -14.74
N ARG A 500 -4.57 -12.29 -15.86
CA ARG A 500 -5.48 -13.17 -16.64
C ARG A 500 -5.85 -14.41 -15.83
N ARG A 501 -4.87 -15.07 -15.19
CA ARG A 501 -5.11 -16.23 -14.32
C ARG A 501 -6.13 -15.90 -13.23
N ARG A 502 -6.00 -14.75 -12.58
CA ARG A 502 -6.93 -14.27 -11.53
C ARG A 502 -8.29 -13.93 -12.09
N ALA A 503 -8.35 -13.28 -13.25
CA ALA A 503 -9.61 -12.98 -13.93
C ALA A 503 -10.37 -14.24 -14.38
N ASP A 504 -9.66 -15.25 -14.88
CA ASP A 504 -10.24 -16.53 -15.26
C ASP A 504 -10.77 -17.30 -14.04
N ALA A 505 -10.02 -17.29 -12.94
CA ALA A 505 -10.47 -17.88 -11.68
C ALA A 505 -11.70 -17.13 -11.12
N ALA A 506 -11.68 -15.80 -11.09
CA ALA A 506 -12.81 -15.00 -10.64
C ALA A 506 -14.08 -15.28 -11.49
N LYS A 507 -13.89 -15.42 -12.80
CA LYS A 507 -14.99 -15.80 -13.70
C LYS A 507 -15.51 -17.22 -13.43
N ALA A 508 -14.63 -18.18 -13.14
CA ALA A 508 -15.00 -19.56 -12.82
C ALA A 508 -15.82 -19.66 -11.51
N HIS A 509 -15.54 -18.77 -10.56
CA HIS A 509 -16.25 -18.66 -9.28
C HIS A 509 -17.37 -17.60 -9.27
N GLU A 510 -17.68 -16.99 -10.44
CA GLU A 510 -18.73 -15.97 -10.61
C GLU A 510 -18.56 -14.73 -9.71
N VAL A 511 -17.33 -14.35 -9.42
CA VAL A 511 -16.97 -13.20 -8.57
C VAL A 511 -16.24 -12.13 -9.37
N THR A 512 -16.12 -10.91 -8.82
CA THR A 512 -15.53 -9.77 -9.52
C THR A 512 -14.32 -9.18 -8.85
N LYS A 513 -14.13 -9.46 -7.54
CA LYS A 513 -13.06 -8.91 -6.72
C LYS A 513 -12.20 -10.00 -6.11
N LEU A 514 -10.95 -9.67 -5.82
CA LEU A 514 -10.01 -10.58 -5.14
C LEU A 514 -10.53 -11.03 -3.78
N GLU A 515 -11.20 -10.15 -3.04
CA GLU A 515 -11.83 -10.43 -1.74
C GLU A 515 -12.88 -11.55 -1.85
N GLU A 516 -13.74 -11.45 -2.85
CA GLU A 516 -14.78 -12.44 -3.14
C GLU A 516 -14.15 -13.77 -3.58
N LEU A 517 -13.11 -13.70 -4.43
CA LEU A 517 -12.40 -14.90 -4.90
C LEU A 517 -11.72 -15.67 -3.74
N ARG A 518 -11.13 -14.95 -2.79
CA ARG A 518 -10.56 -15.57 -1.57
C ARG A 518 -11.60 -16.25 -0.69
N ALA A 519 -12.82 -15.70 -0.64
CA ALA A 519 -13.92 -16.29 0.12
C ALA A 519 -14.45 -17.55 -0.54
N GLU A 520 -14.57 -17.57 -1.89
CA GLU A 520 -15.12 -18.70 -2.65
C GLU A 520 -14.08 -19.82 -2.90
N ASP A 521 -12.79 -19.45 -3.01
CA ASP A 521 -11.68 -20.40 -3.17
C ASP A 521 -10.63 -20.24 -2.06
N PRO A 522 -10.92 -20.66 -0.82
CA PRO A 522 -9.99 -20.57 0.30
C PRO A 522 -8.79 -21.52 0.17
N GLN A 523 -8.84 -22.52 -0.72
CA GLN A 523 -7.71 -23.40 -1.05
C GLN A 523 -6.79 -22.80 -2.11
N GLY A 524 -7.29 -21.84 -2.87
CA GLY A 524 -6.51 -21.11 -3.85
C GLY A 524 -5.53 -20.15 -3.17
N ARG A 525 -4.39 -19.97 -3.81
CA ARG A 525 -3.38 -19.03 -3.34
C ARG A 525 -3.53 -17.70 -4.07
N TRP A 526 -4.08 -16.70 -3.39
CA TRP A 526 -4.43 -15.39 -3.93
C TRP A 526 -3.82 -14.22 -3.15
N PRO A 527 -2.48 -14.18 -2.89
CA PRO A 527 -1.85 -13.07 -2.19
C PRO A 527 -1.96 -11.78 -3.01
N ARG A 528 -1.91 -10.63 -2.34
CA ARG A 528 -1.65 -9.38 -3.06
C ARG A 528 -0.21 -9.36 -3.52
N ILE A 529 0.02 -8.88 -4.73
CA ILE A 529 1.35 -8.78 -5.33
C ILE A 529 1.79 -7.32 -5.29
N VAL A 530 2.97 -7.07 -4.75
CA VAL A 530 3.64 -5.77 -4.83
C VAL A 530 4.92 -5.95 -5.67
N ALA A 531 4.91 -5.35 -6.86
CA ALA A 531 6.07 -5.33 -7.73
C ALA A 531 6.79 -3.98 -7.59
N VAL A 532 7.98 -4.00 -7.00
CA VAL A 532 8.85 -2.83 -6.81
C VAL A 532 9.87 -2.79 -7.92
N ILE A 533 9.88 -1.71 -8.69
CA ILE A 533 10.84 -1.49 -9.77
C ILE A 533 11.60 -0.21 -9.47
N ASP A 534 12.82 -0.34 -8.96
CA ASP A 534 13.70 0.79 -8.72
C ASP A 534 14.44 1.18 -9.99
N GLU A 535 14.61 2.49 -10.18
CA GLU A 535 15.19 3.12 -11.38
C GLU A 535 14.49 2.66 -12.68
N PHE A 536 13.16 2.55 -12.63
CA PHE A 536 12.34 2.02 -13.73
C PHE A 536 12.50 2.76 -15.05
N GLN A 537 13.02 4.01 -15.07
CA GLN A 537 13.30 4.77 -16.27
C GLN A 537 14.29 4.06 -17.22
N TYR A 538 15.19 3.22 -16.69
CA TYR A 538 16.11 2.45 -17.52
C TYR A 538 15.40 1.44 -18.42
N LEU A 539 14.26 0.92 -18.03
CA LEU A 539 13.43 0.06 -18.89
C LEU A 539 13.03 0.76 -20.20
N PHE A 540 12.94 2.10 -20.17
CA PHE A 540 12.49 2.95 -21.27
C PHE A 540 13.61 3.80 -21.88
N ALA A 541 14.89 3.48 -21.61
CA ALA A 541 16.03 4.28 -22.03
C ALA A 541 16.23 4.34 -23.55
N GLU A 542 15.75 3.33 -24.28
CA GLU A 542 15.86 3.25 -25.74
C GLU A 542 14.48 3.24 -26.40
N ARG A 543 14.42 3.78 -27.62
CA ARG A 543 13.21 3.77 -28.47
C ARG A 543 13.17 2.50 -29.32
N ASP A 544 12.79 1.40 -28.73
CA ASP A 544 12.75 0.10 -29.37
C ASP A 544 11.46 -0.69 -29.10
N VAL A 545 11.44 -1.92 -29.54
CA VAL A 545 10.31 -2.84 -29.35
C VAL A 545 10.10 -3.15 -27.87
N VAL A 546 11.18 -3.26 -27.09
CA VAL A 546 11.14 -3.56 -25.63
C VAL A 546 10.43 -2.42 -24.91
N SER A 547 10.85 -1.18 -25.10
CA SER A 547 10.21 0.01 -24.50
C SER A 547 8.74 0.14 -24.90
N THR A 548 8.43 -0.11 -26.18
CA THR A 548 7.05 0.00 -26.67
C THR A 548 6.13 -1.04 -26.03
N GLN A 549 6.58 -2.29 -25.95
CA GLN A 549 5.84 -3.38 -25.32
C GLN A 549 5.73 -3.18 -23.80
N ALA A 550 6.83 -2.77 -23.15
CA ALA A 550 6.86 -2.48 -21.72
C ALA A 550 5.88 -1.36 -21.36
N ALA A 551 5.82 -0.28 -22.15
CA ALA A 551 4.88 0.82 -21.90
C ALA A 551 3.41 0.36 -22.03
N ALA A 552 3.10 -0.46 -23.04
CA ALA A 552 1.75 -0.99 -23.23
C ALA A 552 1.33 -1.94 -22.08
N LEU A 553 2.24 -2.82 -21.65
CA LEU A 553 1.98 -3.73 -20.54
C LEU A 553 1.91 -3.00 -19.19
N LEU A 554 2.78 -2.01 -18.96
CA LEU A 554 2.74 -1.17 -17.77
C LEU A 554 1.38 -0.45 -17.65
N GLU A 555 0.91 0.13 -18.75
CA GLU A 555 -0.42 0.76 -18.82
C GLU A 555 -1.53 -0.22 -18.51
N ASP A 556 -1.48 -1.44 -19.08
CA ASP A 556 -2.47 -2.48 -18.85
C ASP A 556 -2.49 -2.95 -17.38
N VAL A 557 -1.31 -3.22 -16.80
CA VAL A 557 -1.18 -3.62 -15.40
C VAL A 557 -1.62 -2.49 -14.47
N ALA A 558 -1.22 -1.24 -14.75
CA ALA A 558 -1.61 -0.11 -13.94
C ALA A 558 -3.13 0.13 -13.93
N ARG A 559 -3.80 -0.09 -15.06
CA ARG A 559 -5.25 0.11 -15.18
C ARG A 559 -6.07 -1.03 -14.57
N ARG A 560 -5.65 -2.26 -14.78
CA ARG A 560 -6.46 -3.46 -14.43
C ARG A 560 -5.97 -4.22 -13.21
N GLY A 561 -4.71 -4.03 -12.80
CA GLY A 561 -4.10 -4.72 -11.66
C GLY A 561 -4.82 -4.48 -10.35
N ARG A 562 -5.43 -3.29 -10.19
CA ARG A 562 -6.20 -2.87 -9.02
C ARG A 562 -7.20 -3.93 -8.53
N SER A 563 -8.11 -4.36 -9.38
CA SER A 563 -9.17 -5.33 -9.04
C SER A 563 -8.63 -6.73 -8.78
N GLN A 564 -7.42 -7.03 -9.25
CA GLN A 564 -6.74 -8.31 -9.11
C GLN A 564 -5.71 -8.33 -7.97
N GLY A 565 -5.62 -7.25 -7.17
CA GLY A 565 -4.68 -7.14 -6.07
C GLY A 565 -3.22 -7.10 -6.50
N ILE A 566 -2.92 -6.53 -7.67
CA ILE A 566 -1.56 -6.33 -8.18
C ILE A 566 -1.21 -4.86 -8.10
N HIS A 567 -0.16 -4.53 -7.37
CA HIS A 567 0.28 -3.19 -7.07
C HIS A 567 1.68 -2.94 -7.61
N LEU A 568 1.87 -1.83 -8.31
CA LEU A 568 3.16 -1.38 -8.80
C LEU A 568 3.72 -0.29 -7.88
N VAL A 569 4.98 -0.42 -7.51
CA VAL A 569 5.77 0.60 -6.82
C VAL A 569 6.92 0.96 -7.73
N LEU A 570 6.80 2.08 -8.42
CA LEU A 570 7.83 2.57 -9.34
C LEU A 570 8.68 3.63 -8.64
N ALA A 571 9.98 3.40 -8.59
CA ALA A 571 10.91 4.34 -8.00
C ALA A 571 11.89 4.89 -9.05
N SER A 572 12.20 6.19 -8.99
CA SER A 572 13.06 6.86 -9.95
C SER A 572 13.76 8.06 -9.34
N GLN A 573 14.91 8.42 -9.90
CA GLN A 573 15.57 9.69 -9.56
C GLN A 573 14.92 10.86 -10.28
N ASP A 574 14.49 10.68 -11.52
CA ASP A 574 13.78 11.66 -12.33
C ASP A 574 12.88 10.95 -13.35
N ILE A 575 11.64 11.40 -13.46
CA ILE A 575 10.66 10.90 -14.43
C ILE A 575 10.52 11.76 -15.69
N SER A 576 11.21 12.90 -15.74
CA SER A 576 11.00 13.90 -16.79
C SER A 576 11.56 13.53 -18.16
N GLY A 577 12.49 12.58 -18.22
CA GLY A 577 13.19 12.15 -19.45
C GLY A 577 12.61 10.92 -20.13
N ILE A 578 11.50 10.36 -19.65
CA ILE A 578 10.95 9.11 -20.19
C ILE A 578 10.09 9.42 -21.42
N GLU A 579 10.73 9.45 -22.59
CA GLU A 579 10.05 9.75 -23.86
C GLU A 579 8.95 8.74 -24.23
N ALA A 580 9.07 7.49 -23.79
CA ALA A 580 8.08 6.45 -24.02
C ALA A 580 6.69 6.78 -23.43
N PHE A 581 6.64 7.74 -22.50
CA PHE A 581 5.39 8.21 -21.89
C PHE A 581 4.90 9.54 -22.45
N TRP A 582 5.63 10.15 -23.39
CA TRP A 582 5.15 11.37 -24.03
C TRP A 582 3.83 11.11 -24.75
N GLY A 583 2.82 11.90 -24.43
CA GLY A 583 1.47 11.71 -24.93
C GLY A 583 0.66 10.61 -24.26
N LYS A 584 1.15 10.01 -23.16
CA LYS A 584 0.45 9.01 -22.36
C LYS A 584 0.32 9.43 -20.88
N PRO A 585 -0.28 10.58 -20.56
CA PRO A 585 -0.46 11.03 -19.18
C PRO A 585 -1.30 10.04 -18.35
N ALA A 586 -2.20 9.29 -18.98
CA ALA A 586 -3.07 8.31 -18.38
C ALA A 586 -2.34 7.21 -17.57
N ILE A 587 -1.07 6.94 -17.88
CA ILE A 587 -0.27 5.98 -17.10
C ILE A 587 0.00 6.54 -15.70
N PHE A 588 0.45 7.79 -15.59
CA PHE A 588 0.77 8.41 -14.30
C PHE A 588 -0.46 8.77 -13.47
N GLU A 589 -1.63 8.91 -14.10
CA GLU A 589 -2.91 9.11 -13.40
C GLU A 589 -3.30 7.91 -12.55
N GLN A 590 -2.80 6.70 -12.86
CA GLN A 590 -3.03 5.50 -12.06
C GLN A 590 -2.16 5.45 -10.78
N PHE A 591 -1.11 6.29 -10.70
CA PHE A 591 -0.22 6.40 -9.54
C PHE A 591 -0.68 7.56 -8.65
N ILE A 592 -1.79 7.32 -7.95
CA ILE A 592 -2.42 8.30 -7.06
C ILE A 592 -1.53 8.58 -5.86
N LEU A 593 -0.98 7.52 -5.25
CA LEU A 593 -0.03 7.65 -4.16
C LEU A 593 1.34 8.06 -4.71
N ARG A 594 1.83 9.20 -4.26
CA ARG A 594 3.12 9.75 -4.64
C ARG A 594 3.97 10.04 -3.42
N VAL A 595 5.21 9.59 -3.46
CA VAL A 595 6.19 9.83 -2.41
C VAL A 595 7.32 10.65 -2.98
N ALA A 596 7.50 11.85 -2.45
CA ALA A 596 8.56 12.75 -2.88
C ALA A 596 9.58 12.94 -1.75
N LEU A 597 10.81 12.47 -1.99
CA LEU A 597 11.95 12.61 -1.09
C LEU A 597 12.61 14.00 -1.26
N PRO A 598 13.54 14.40 -0.37
CA PRO A 598 14.19 15.71 -0.47
C PRO A 598 14.77 15.99 -1.85
N LYS A 599 14.46 17.17 -2.37
CA LYS A 599 14.87 17.65 -3.69
C LYS A 599 14.29 16.88 -4.89
N ALA A 600 13.29 16.03 -4.70
CA ALA A 600 12.58 15.39 -5.78
C ALA A 600 11.91 16.44 -6.66
N ARG A 601 12.06 16.30 -7.97
CA ARG A 601 11.44 17.16 -8.98
C ARG A 601 10.38 16.39 -9.75
N ARG A 602 9.27 17.06 -10.10
CA ARG A 602 8.20 16.53 -10.97
C ARG A 602 7.53 15.23 -10.50
N MET A 603 7.72 14.86 -9.22
CA MET A 603 6.97 13.76 -8.59
C MET A 603 5.58 14.22 -8.17
N LEU A 604 5.48 15.45 -7.73
CA LEU A 604 4.26 16.14 -7.36
C LEU A 604 3.77 17.01 -8.53
N THR A 605 2.61 17.63 -8.39
CA THR A 605 2.12 18.57 -9.38
C THR A 605 3.07 19.77 -9.53
N GLU A 606 3.03 20.47 -10.66
CA GLU A 606 3.96 21.58 -10.97
C GLU A 606 3.93 22.69 -9.92
N THR A 607 2.77 22.93 -9.30
CA THR A 607 2.59 23.95 -8.26
C THR A 607 3.02 23.47 -6.87
N ASN A 608 3.31 22.18 -6.71
CA ASN A 608 3.68 21.57 -5.44
C ASN A 608 5.20 21.44 -5.30
N THR A 609 5.83 22.45 -4.75
CA THR A 609 7.29 22.56 -4.56
C THR A 609 7.77 22.05 -3.19
N THR A 610 6.89 21.52 -2.36
CA THR A 610 7.20 21.13 -0.97
C THR A 610 8.42 20.22 -0.85
N ALA A 611 8.61 19.28 -1.79
CA ALA A 611 9.74 18.35 -1.77
C ALA A 611 11.11 19.03 -1.91
N LEU A 612 11.17 20.23 -2.51
CA LEU A 612 12.44 20.96 -2.72
C LEU A 612 13.02 21.51 -1.42
N GLU A 613 12.17 21.77 -0.43
CA GLU A 613 12.51 22.39 0.84
C GLU A 613 12.63 21.37 1.98
N LEU A 614 12.36 20.07 1.69
CA LEU A 614 12.40 19.04 2.71
C LEU A 614 13.78 18.88 3.32
N PRO A 615 13.87 18.74 4.65
CA PRO A 615 15.10 18.35 5.32
C PRO A 615 15.43 16.88 5.03
N ARG A 616 16.67 16.49 5.32
CA ARG A 616 17.09 15.09 5.21
C ARG A 616 16.19 14.18 6.08
N ARG A 617 15.96 12.94 5.63
CA ARG A 617 15.11 11.95 6.30
C ARG A 617 13.63 12.38 6.45
N HIS A 618 13.15 13.22 5.55
CA HIS A 618 11.73 13.51 5.43
C HIS A 618 11.25 13.12 4.04
N ALA A 619 9.96 12.90 3.92
CA ALA A 619 9.28 12.66 2.66
C ALA A 619 7.93 13.36 2.66
N VAL A 620 7.46 13.78 1.51
CA VAL A 620 6.05 14.08 1.27
C VAL A 620 5.38 12.77 0.89
N ILE A 621 4.42 12.34 1.67
CA ILE A 621 3.48 11.28 1.32
C ILE A 621 2.21 11.95 0.83
N ASN A 622 1.77 11.62 -0.37
CA ASN A 622 0.66 12.31 -1.00
C ASN A 622 -0.30 11.32 -1.65
N HIS A 623 -1.51 11.23 -1.15
CA HIS A 623 -2.58 10.35 -1.63
C HIS A 623 -3.52 11.01 -2.66
N GLU A 624 -3.16 12.22 -3.15
CA GLU A 624 -3.97 13.04 -4.05
C GLU A 624 -3.22 13.38 -5.34
N SER A 625 -2.62 12.38 -5.97
CA SER A 625 -1.90 12.52 -7.26
C SER A 625 -0.85 13.64 -7.29
N GLY A 626 -0.29 13.98 -6.13
CA GLY A 626 0.74 15.01 -5.98
C GLY A 626 0.22 16.42 -5.78
N ALA A 627 -1.08 16.64 -5.63
CA ALA A 627 -1.63 17.95 -5.34
C ALA A 627 -1.18 18.47 -3.97
N LYS A 628 -0.92 19.78 -3.84
CA LYS A 628 -0.27 20.36 -2.65
C LYS A 628 -1.04 20.13 -1.34
N HIS A 629 -2.34 20.10 -1.41
CA HIS A 629 -3.20 19.92 -0.25
C HIS A 629 -3.20 18.50 0.33
N GLY A 630 -2.92 17.48 -0.50
CA GLY A 630 -2.77 16.11 -0.07
C GLY A 630 -1.38 15.78 0.51
N ASN A 631 -0.53 16.79 0.76
CA ASN A 631 0.80 16.58 1.32
C ASN A 631 0.74 16.27 2.80
N GLU A 632 1.28 15.14 3.16
CA GLU A 632 1.64 14.78 4.53
C GLU A 632 3.17 14.65 4.62
N VAL A 633 3.81 15.53 5.38
CA VAL A 633 5.27 15.53 5.53
C VAL A 633 5.65 14.61 6.67
N ALA A 634 6.28 13.49 6.36
CA ALA A 634 6.69 12.51 7.34
C ALA A 634 8.21 12.51 7.55
N ARG A 635 8.65 12.36 8.80
CA ARG A 635 10.03 12.01 9.14
C ARG A 635 10.21 10.50 9.00
N ILE A 636 11.14 10.07 8.17
CA ILE A 636 11.39 8.68 7.86
C ILE A 636 12.49 8.13 8.77
N PRO A 637 12.24 7.09 9.57
CA PRO A 637 13.25 6.43 10.37
C PRO A 637 14.33 5.76 9.52
N ASP A 638 15.45 5.46 10.16
CA ASP A 638 16.48 4.62 9.56
C ASP A 638 16.03 3.16 9.55
N ALA A 639 16.02 2.53 8.39
CA ALA A 639 15.59 1.14 8.22
C ALA A 639 16.71 0.12 8.49
N GLY A 640 17.78 0.51 9.21
CA GLY A 640 18.91 -0.36 9.55
C GLY A 640 18.55 -1.61 10.40
N GLY A 641 17.33 -1.68 10.96
CA GLY A 641 16.83 -2.87 11.67
C GLY A 641 16.21 -3.95 10.78
N LEU A 642 16.17 -3.73 9.46
CA LEU A 642 15.49 -4.63 8.52
C LEU A 642 16.09 -6.04 8.48
N ASP A 643 17.41 -6.18 8.62
CA ASP A 643 18.10 -7.48 8.64
C ASP A 643 17.63 -8.34 9.81
N GLY A 644 17.52 -7.76 11.00
CA GLY A 644 16.98 -8.44 12.19
C GLY A 644 15.53 -8.85 12.03
N LEU A 645 14.72 -7.99 11.42
CA LEU A 645 13.34 -8.33 11.10
C LEU A 645 13.28 -9.49 10.09
N GLN A 646 14.08 -9.47 9.02
CA GLN A 646 14.13 -10.54 8.02
C GLN A 646 14.44 -11.89 8.66
N GLN A 647 15.45 -11.97 9.51
CA GLN A 647 15.80 -13.19 10.23
C GLN A 647 14.65 -13.70 11.11
N CYS A 648 13.96 -12.80 11.80
CA CYS A 648 12.79 -13.12 12.60
C CYS A 648 11.64 -13.68 11.75
N LEU A 649 11.32 -13.06 10.62
CA LEU A 649 10.28 -13.50 9.68
C LEU A 649 10.65 -14.84 9.03
N TRP A 650 11.91 -15.03 8.66
CA TRP A 650 12.40 -16.28 8.12
C TRP A 650 12.30 -17.43 9.11
N GLN A 651 12.73 -17.23 10.36
CA GLN A 651 12.62 -18.24 11.41
C GLN A 651 11.16 -18.58 11.72
N ARG A 652 10.27 -17.57 11.69
CA ARG A 652 8.83 -17.78 11.86
C ARG A 652 8.28 -18.63 10.71
N HIS A 653 8.62 -18.28 9.48
CA HIS A 653 8.23 -19.02 8.29
C HIS A 653 8.65 -20.50 8.36
N LEU A 654 9.89 -20.78 8.78
CA LEU A 654 10.39 -22.14 8.93
C LEU A 654 9.64 -22.94 10.00
N ARG A 655 9.11 -22.27 11.04
CA ARG A 655 8.33 -22.92 12.10
C ARG A 655 6.89 -23.21 11.71
N GLU A 656 6.27 -22.33 10.96
CA GLU A 656 4.83 -22.43 10.62
C GLU A 656 4.54 -23.37 9.43
N GLN A 657 5.45 -23.48 8.47
CA GLN A 657 5.18 -24.19 7.21
C GLN A 657 5.47 -25.70 7.18
N GLY A 658 5.95 -26.30 8.25
CA GLY A 658 6.13 -27.76 8.32
C GLY A 658 6.88 -28.36 7.12
N THR A 659 6.20 -29.20 6.30
CA THR A 659 6.77 -29.87 5.11
C THR A 659 6.62 -29.09 3.81
N GLU A 660 5.68 -28.15 3.70
CA GLU A 660 5.46 -27.31 2.50
C GLU A 660 6.17 -25.96 2.62
N ARG A 661 7.48 -25.98 2.51
CA ARG A 661 8.29 -24.75 2.56
C ARG A 661 8.25 -24.02 1.23
N LEU A 662 7.98 -22.70 1.28
CA LEU A 662 8.19 -21.84 0.12
C LEU A 662 9.70 -21.85 -0.22
N PRO A 663 10.05 -21.97 -1.50
CA PRO A 663 11.45 -21.87 -1.90
C PRO A 663 12.00 -20.47 -1.65
N PRO A 664 13.33 -20.32 -1.52
CA PRO A 664 13.94 -19.00 -1.50
C PRO A 664 13.58 -18.22 -2.78
N PRO A 665 13.60 -16.88 -2.72
CA PRO A 665 13.32 -16.07 -3.89
C PRO A 665 14.35 -16.37 -4.99
N ARG A 666 13.86 -16.39 -6.23
CA ARG A 666 14.77 -16.46 -7.35
C ARG A 666 15.59 -15.17 -7.45
N LEU A 667 16.92 -15.33 -7.54
CA LEU A 667 17.83 -14.22 -7.82
C LEU A 667 18.15 -14.18 -9.31
N PHE A 668 17.88 -13.05 -9.97
CA PHE A 668 18.43 -12.72 -11.28
C PHE A 668 19.49 -11.64 -11.10
N ASP A 669 20.72 -11.94 -11.42
CA ASP A 669 21.82 -10.98 -11.40
C ASP A 669 22.32 -10.79 -12.84
N GLY A 670 22.09 -9.61 -13.40
CA GLY A 670 22.48 -9.28 -14.77
C GLY A 670 24.00 -9.30 -15.00
N SER A 671 24.82 -9.26 -13.95
CA SER A 671 26.28 -9.33 -14.05
C SER A 671 26.84 -10.74 -14.12
N ASN A 672 26.08 -11.76 -13.71
CA ASN A 672 26.52 -13.14 -13.61
C ASN A 672 25.87 -14.04 -14.68
N LEU A 673 26.57 -15.09 -15.08
CA LEU A 673 26.00 -16.16 -15.88
C LEU A 673 25.36 -17.23 -14.99
N PRO A 674 24.26 -17.86 -15.45
CA PRO A 674 23.63 -18.93 -14.71
C PRO A 674 24.50 -20.19 -14.75
N ALA A 675 24.56 -20.92 -13.62
CA ALA A 675 25.14 -22.23 -13.58
C ALA A 675 24.10 -23.31 -13.96
N LEU A 676 24.48 -24.28 -14.75
CA LEU A 676 23.59 -25.33 -15.28
C LEU A 676 22.94 -26.14 -14.16
N ASP A 677 23.70 -26.47 -13.11
CA ASP A 677 23.23 -27.24 -11.96
C ASP A 677 22.20 -26.53 -11.08
N THR A 678 22.10 -25.20 -11.19
CA THR A 678 21.11 -24.41 -10.44
C THR A 678 19.72 -24.51 -11.04
N LEU A 679 19.59 -24.93 -12.30
CA LEU A 679 18.30 -25.07 -12.97
C LEU A 679 17.51 -26.28 -12.47
N ASP A 680 16.27 -26.01 -12.11
CA ASP A 680 15.33 -27.07 -11.72
C ASP A 680 15.09 -28.09 -12.84
N GLU A 681 15.00 -27.60 -14.07
CA GLU A 681 14.84 -28.48 -15.25
C GLU A 681 16.02 -29.44 -15.38
N PHE A 682 17.25 -28.96 -15.23
CA PHE A 682 18.43 -29.83 -15.28
C PHE A 682 18.43 -30.87 -14.15
N ARG A 683 18.09 -30.45 -12.92
CA ARG A 683 18.02 -31.35 -11.75
C ARG A 683 16.97 -32.44 -11.91
N ARG A 684 15.85 -32.12 -12.60
CA ARG A 684 14.71 -33.05 -12.83
C ARG A 684 14.84 -33.89 -14.09
N LEU A 685 15.92 -33.71 -14.90
CA LEU A 685 16.09 -34.53 -16.07
C LEU A 685 16.18 -36.04 -15.67
N ARG A 686 15.29 -36.86 -16.24
CA ARG A 686 15.18 -38.28 -16.05
C ARG A 686 14.78 -38.93 -17.36
N GLU A 687 15.17 -40.17 -17.57
CA GLU A 687 14.70 -40.95 -18.70
C GLU A 687 13.21 -41.26 -18.51
N VAL A 688 12.40 -40.79 -19.43
CA VAL A 688 10.97 -41.09 -19.46
C VAL A 688 10.71 -41.84 -20.76
N PRO A 689 10.31 -43.13 -20.71
CA PRO A 689 10.04 -43.92 -21.90
C PRO A 689 9.04 -43.24 -22.82
N GLY A 690 9.32 -43.29 -24.14
CA GLY A 690 8.42 -42.72 -25.15
C GLY A 690 8.48 -41.18 -25.30
N THR A 691 9.31 -40.47 -24.54
CA THR A 691 9.48 -39.02 -24.69
C THR A 691 10.79 -38.67 -25.39
N ALA A 692 10.77 -37.73 -26.32
CA ALA A 692 11.97 -37.23 -26.98
C ALA A 692 12.96 -36.62 -25.99
N PRO A 693 14.28 -36.81 -26.19
CA PRO A 693 15.30 -36.17 -25.36
C PRO A 693 15.18 -34.64 -25.43
N GLN A 694 15.46 -33.98 -24.31
CA GLN A 694 15.46 -32.53 -24.20
C GLN A 694 16.89 -32.05 -23.96
N VAL A 695 17.33 -31.10 -24.75
CA VAL A 695 18.63 -30.43 -24.67
C VAL A 695 18.47 -29.07 -24.09
N LEU A 696 19.27 -28.67 -23.11
CA LEU A 696 19.30 -27.33 -22.52
C LEU A 696 20.46 -26.54 -23.12
N LEU A 697 20.17 -25.35 -23.62
CA LEU A 697 21.14 -24.51 -24.36
C LEU A 697 21.52 -23.22 -23.61
N GLY A 698 20.71 -22.79 -22.68
CA GLY A 698 20.88 -21.56 -21.94
C GLY A 698 19.70 -21.30 -21.05
N GLN A 699 19.63 -20.12 -20.41
CA GLN A 699 18.52 -19.69 -19.60
C GLN A 699 17.79 -18.53 -20.27
N VAL A 700 16.50 -18.65 -20.48
CA VAL A 700 15.66 -17.55 -21.00
C VAL A 700 15.58 -16.43 -19.97
N ILE A 701 15.61 -15.19 -20.44
CA ILE A 701 15.41 -14.02 -19.59
C ILE A 701 13.91 -13.87 -19.29
N ASP A 702 13.43 -14.65 -18.33
CA ASP A 702 12.04 -14.59 -17.82
C ASP A 702 11.98 -14.63 -16.29
N VAL A 703 10.79 -14.48 -15.71
CA VAL A 703 10.59 -14.52 -14.25
C VAL A 703 10.79 -15.91 -13.67
N ALA A 704 10.48 -16.97 -14.41
CA ALA A 704 10.60 -18.35 -13.96
C ALA A 704 12.03 -18.91 -14.10
N GLY A 705 12.87 -18.30 -14.97
CA GLY A 705 14.20 -18.77 -15.27
C GLY A 705 14.21 -20.07 -16.04
N THR A 706 13.29 -20.19 -16.95
CA THR A 706 13.13 -21.38 -17.77
C THR A 706 14.36 -21.63 -18.63
N ALA A 707 14.65 -22.90 -18.88
CA ALA A 707 15.73 -23.27 -19.80
C ALA A 707 15.34 -23.02 -21.25
N ALA A 708 16.22 -22.42 -22.01
CA ALA A 708 16.17 -22.47 -23.47
C ALA A 708 16.43 -23.92 -23.90
N SER A 709 15.39 -24.62 -24.30
CA SER A 709 15.48 -26.07 -24.52
C SER A 709 14.92 -26.50 -25.86
N VAL A 710 15.50 -27.54 -26.44
CA VAL A 710 15.08 -28.18 -27.69
C VAL A 710 14.76 -29.65 -27.44
N ARG A 711 13.61 -30.09 -27.92
CA ARG A 711 13.26 -31.50 -27.92
C ARG A 711 13.80 -32.13 -29.21
N LEU A 712 14.67 -33.11 -29.10
CA LEU A 712 15.23 -33.85 -30.23
C LEU A 712 14.29 -35.01 -30.63
N THR A 713 13.22 -34.62 -31.33
CA THR A 713 12.27 -35.57 -31.92
C THR A 713 12.83 -36.18 -33.19
N ARG A 714 12.41 -37.40 -33.54
CA ARG A 714 12.76 -38.07 -34.80
C ARG A 714 11.97 -37.46 -35.96
N ALA A 715 12.33 -36.21 -36.30
CA ALA A 715 11.70 -35.44 -37.35
C ALA A 715 12.76 -34.63 -38.12
N PRO A 716 12.54 -34.33 -39.39
CA PRO A 716 13.47 -33.52 -40.16
C PRO A 716 13.83 -32.21 -39.50
N GLY A 717 15.08 -31.78 -39.65
CA GLY A 717 15.54 -30.47 -39.16
C GLY A 717 15.78 -30.40 -37.62
N ARG A 718 15.71 -31.48 -36.90
CA ARG A 718 15.96 -31.47 -35.43
C ARG A 718 17.43 -31.48 -35.09
N ASN A 719 18.17 -30.54 -35.68
CA ASN A 719 19.58 -30.23 -35.36
C ASN A 719 19.68 -28.81 -34.81
N ILE A 720 20.78 -28.48 -34.13
CA ILE A 720 20.98 -27.23 -33.41
C ILE A 720 22.23 -26.54 -33.93
N ALA A 721 22.16 -25.28 -34.32
CA ALA A 721 23.30 -24.44 -34.61
C ALA A 721 23.59 -23.45 -33.49
N VAL A 722 24.83 -23.39 -33.03
CA VAL A 722 25.38 -22.33 -32.21
C VAL A 722 26.13 -21.37 -33.15
N LEU A 723 25.72 -20.12 -33.15
CA LEU A 723 26.24 -19.09 -34.07
C LEU A 723 26.95 -17.97 -33.33
N GLY A 724 28.11 -17.58 -33.75
CA GLY A 724 28.83 -16.44 -33.15
C GLY A 724 30.30 -16.73 -32.93
N SER A 725 31.09 -15.66 -32.76
CA SER A 725 32.54 -15.74 -32.65
C SER A 725 33.04 -15.96 -31.23
N THR A 726 32.19 -15.72 -30.22
CA THR A 726 32.57 -15.84 -28.80
C THR A 726 32.69 -17.30 -28.38
N GLN A 727 33.92 -17.74 -28.21
CA GLN A 727 34.25 -19.13 -27.86
C GLN A 727 33.62 -19.58 -26.53
N GLN A 728 33.74 -18.76 -25.47
CA GLN A 728 33.23 -19.13 -24.13
C GLN A 728 31.71 -19.38 -24.16
N ASP A 729 30.95 -18.52 -24.82
CA ASP A 729 29.50 -18.69 -24.89
C ASP A 729 29.13 -19.97 -25.68
N ALA A 730 29.81 -20.19 -26.81
CA ALA A 730 29.59 -21.38 -27.64
C ALA A 730 29.96 -22.68 -26.95
N THR A 731 31.09 -22.73 -26.28
CA THR A 731 31.53 -23.93 -25.53
C THR A 731 30.63 -24.20 -24.33
N GLY A 732 30.14 -23.17 -23.64
CA GLY A 732 29.14 -23.29 -22.57
C GLY A 732 27.85 -23.92 -23.07
N VAL A 733 27.35 -23.51 -24.23
CA VAL A 733 26.12 -24.07 -24.85
C VAL A 733 26.35 -25.54 -25.26
N LEU A 734 27.43 -25.84 -25.93
CA LEU A 734 27.75 -27.24 -26.37
C LEU A 734 27.90 -28.15 -25.16
N GLY A 735 28.62 -27.70 -24.12
CA GLY A 735 28.76 -28.42 -22.86
C GLY A 735 27.44 -28.70 -22.18
N ALA A 736 26.60 -27.66 -22.02
CA ALA A 736 25.28 -27.80 -21.42
C ALA A 736 24.36 -28.75 -22.21
N ALA A 737 24.41 -28.65 -23.54
CA ALA A 737 23.68 -29.54 -24.42
C ALA A 737 24.05 -31.01 -24.19
N ALA A 738 25.34 -31.30 -24.19
CA ALA A 738 25.85 -32.64 -23.99
C ALA A 738 25.56 -33.21 -22.60
N LEU A 739 25.81 -32.39 -21.53
CA LEU A 739 25.57 -32.79 -20.16
C LEU A 739 24.11 -33.02 -19.86
N SER A 740 23.20 -32.22 -20.48
CA SER A 740 21.75 -32.43 -20.34
C SER A 740 21.30 -33.72 -20.98
N LEU A 741 21.89 -34.12 -22.14
CA LEU A 741 21.63 -35.41 -22.76
C LEU A 741 22.19 -36.57 -21.93
N ALA A 742 23.43 -36.44 -21.44
CA ALA A 742 24.04 -37.43 -20.59
C ALA A 742 23.23 -37.68 -19.31
N ARG A 743 22.80 -36.63 -18.64
CA ARG A 743 21.97 -36.74 -17.44
C ARG A 743 20.57 -37.31 -17.71
N ARG A 744 20.04 -37.06 -18.91
CA ARG A 744 18.72 -37.57 -19.34
C ARG A 744 18.70 -39.06 -19.53
N HIS A 745 19.83 -39.67 -19.94
CA HIS A 745 19.93 -41.05 -20.30
C HIS A 745 20.75 -41.87 -19.28
N SER A 746 20.37 -43.12 -19.07
CA SER A 746 21.16 -44.04 -18.28
C SER A 746 22.47 -44.35 -18.98
N ALA A 747 23.52 -44.78 -18.25
CA ALA A 747 24.82 -45.14 -18.80
C ALA A 747 24.73 -46.07 -20.02
N GLY A 748 25.47 -45.77 -21.09
CA GLY A 748 25.44 -46.49 -22.34
C GLY A 748 24.19 -46.39 -23.21
N ARG A 749 23.19 -45.58 -22.79
CA ARG A 749 21.93 -45.42 -23.54
C ARG A 749 21.95 -44.26 -24.52
N ILE A 750 23.03 -43.50 -24.64
CA ILE A 750 23.32 -42.51 -25.67
C ILE A 750 24.79 -42.56 -26.01
N THR A 751 25.15 -42.33 -27.27
CA THR A 751 26.54 -42.27 -27.72
C THR A 751 26.87 -40.88 -28.25
N PHE A 752 28.11 -40.43 -28.13
CA PHE A 752 28.56 -39.13 -28.54
C PHE A 752 29.75 -39.22 -29.50
N THR A 753 29.74 -38.37 -30.52
CA THR A 753 30.95 -38.04 -31.28
C THR A 753 31.28 -36.58 -31.05
N VAL A 754 32.42 -36.29 -30.49
CA VAL A 754 32.87 -34.92 -30.16
C VAL A 754 34.05 -34.57 -31.07
N ALA A 755 33.85 -33.61 -31.97
CA ALA A 755 34.89 -33.13 -32.88
C ALA A 755 35.44 -31.77 -32.44
N GLY A 756 36.66 -31.76 -31.93
CA GLY A 756 37.44 -30.58 -31.63
C GLY A 756 38.19 -30.10 -32.89
N LEU A 757 37.66 -29.05 -33.55
CA LEU A 757 38.18 -28.60 -34.84
C LEU A 757 39.00 -27.31 -34.75
N LEU A 758 39.11 -26.76 -33.53
CA LEU A 758 39.87 -25.55 -33.19
C LEU A 758 40.72 -25.84 -31.95
N GLU A 759 42.00 -25.62 -32.06
CA GLU A 759 43.01 -25.87 -31.01
C GLU A 759 42.70 -25.14 -29.69
N ASP A 760 42.21 -23.90 -29.80
CA ASP A 760 41.82 -23.10 -28.63
C ASP A 760 40.70 -23.74 -27.77
N CYS A 761 39.96 -24.74 -28.28
CA CYS A 761 38.88 -25.42 -27.58
C CYS A 761 39.30 -26.76 -26.97
N ASP A 762 40.54 -27.18 -27.15
CA ASP A 762 41.03 -28.55 -26.76
C ASP A 762 40.83 -28.85 -25.28
N GLU A 763 40.99 -27.89 -24.40
CA GLU A 763 40.82 -28.06 -22.96
C GLU A 763 39.35 -28.34 -22.62
N GLN A 764 38.45 -27.53 -23.15
CA GLN A 764 37.01 -27.68 -22.92
C GLN A 764 36.46 -28.96 -23.54
N VAL A 765 36.93 -29.32 -24.74
CA VAL A 765 36.56 -30.55 -25.43
C VAL A 765 37.01 -31.78 -24.65
N ARG A 766 38.25 -31.80 -24.12
CA ARG A 766 38.77 -32.87 -23.29
C ARG A 766 38.01 -32.96 -21.96
N ALA A 767 37.78 -31.86 -21.29
CA ALA A 767 37.03 -31.83 -20.03
C ALA A 767 35.59 -32.34 -20.22
N LEU A 768 34.89 -31.91 -21.26
CA LEU A 768 33.56 -32.43 -21.57
C LEU A 768 33.58 -33.93 -21.89
N THR A 769 34.55 -34.37 -22.70
CA THR A 769 34.70 -35.79 -23.05
C THR A 769 34.92 -36.67 -21.82
N ALA A 770 35.76 -36.21 -20.89
CA ALA A 770 35.96 -36.89 -19.61
C ALA A 770 34.67 -36.97 -18.81
N ALA A 771 33.95 -35.84 -18.64
CA ALA A 771 32.68 -35.80 -17.89
C ALA A 771 31.61 -36.74 -18.49
N LEU A 772 31.51 -36.84 -19.80
CA LEU A 772 30.56 -37.74 -20.48
C LEU A 772 30.95 -39.23 -20.28
N ARG A 773 32.25 -39.57 -20.30
CA ARG A 773 32.75 -40.90 -20.03
C ARG A 773 32.59 -41.29 -18.57
N ASP A 774 32.82 -40.36 -17.64
CA ASP A 774 32.60 -40.56 -16.21
C ASP A 774 31.11 -40.81 -15.91
N ALA A 775 30.21 -40.18 -16.68
CA ALA A 775 28.78 -40.49 -16.66
C ALA A 775 28.39 -41.85 -17.26
N GLY A 776 29.37 -42.63 -17.78
CA GLY A 776 29.21 -43.97 -18.33
C GLY A 776 28.74 -44.02 -19.78
N HIS A 777 28.92 -42.96 -20.57
CA HIS A 777 28.56 -42.97 -21.99
C HIS A 777 29.74 -43.23 -22.90
N GLU A 778 29.46 -43.81 -24.05
CA GLU A 778 30.46 -43.97 -25.14
C GLU A 778 30.70 -42.63 -25.82
N VAL A 779 32.00 -42.24 -25.93
CA VAL A 779 32.39 -40.96 -26.53
C VAL A 779 33.58 -41.15 -27.46
N ASP A 780 33.36 -40.85 -28.74
CA ASP A 780 34.41 -40.76 -29.75
C ASP A 780 34.93 -39.31 -29.80
N LEU A 781 36.21 -39.15 -29.46
CA LEU A 781 36.87 -37.84 -29.55
C LEU A 781 37.65 -37.78 -30.87
N LEU A 782 37.29 -36.78 -31.69
CA LEU A 782 37.88 -36.62 -33.03
C LEU A 782 38.69 -35.33 -33.12
N GLY A 783 39.85 -35.44 -33.79
CA GLY A 783 40.57 -34.30 -34.29
C GLY A 783 40.19 -33.94 -35.75
N PRO A 784 40.76 -32.84 -36.30
CA PRO A 784 40.44 -32.42 -37.66
C PRO A 784 40.75 -33.49 -38.72
N GLY A 785 41.78 -34.34 -38.50
CA GLY A 785 42.23 -35.38 -39.45
C GLY A 785 41.22 -36.52 -39.57
N ASP A 786 40.52 -36.84 -38.54
CA ASP A 786 39.58 -37.99 -38.45
C ASP A 786 38.16 -37.64 -38.85
N LEU A 787 37.86 -36.36 -39.01
CA LEU A 787 36.48 -35.87 -39.23
C LEU A 787 35.85 -36.50 -40.51
N GLY A 788 36.60 -36.62 -41.58
CA GLY A 788 36.05 -37.14 -42.87
C GLY A 788 35.64 -38.59 -42.77
N SER A 789 36.45 -39.44 -42.12
CA SER A 789 36.15 -40.88 -41.89
C SER A 789 34.97 -41.05 -40.96
N ALA A 790 34.89 -40.28 -39.87
CA ALA A 790 33.80 -40.33 -38.94
C ALA A 790 32.46 -39.88 -39.57
N LEU A 791 32.44 -38.83 -40.39
CA LEU A 791 31.25 -38.41 -41.12
C LEU A 791 30.77 -39.49 -42.10
N ASN A 792 31.68 -40.23 -42.74
CA ASN A 792 31.31 -41.35 -43.58
C ASN A 792 30.66 -42.47 -42.75
N GLY A 793 31.26 -42.87 -41.63
CA GLY A 793 30.68 -43.87 -40.78
C GLY A 793 29.31 -43.48 -40.17
N LEU A 794 29.16 -42.21 -39.80
CA LEU A 794 27.85 -41.70 -39.34
C LEU A 794 26.80 -41.68 -40.47
N ALA A 795 27.19 -41.38 -41.70
CA ALA A 795 26.29 -41.43 -42.84
C ALA A 795 25.89 -42.89 -43.18
N GLU A 796 26.80 -43.84 -43.09
CA GLU A 796 26.50 -45.25 -43.18
C GLU A 796 25.56 -45.73 -42.10
N LEU A 797 25.76 -45.27 -40.86
CA LEU A 797 24.86 -45.54 -39.73
C LEU A 797 23.45 -44.98 -39.97
N VAL A 798 23.32 -43.79 -40.62
CA VAL A 798 22.02 -43.23 -41.03
C VAL A 798 21.32 -44.19 -42.01
N ASP A 799 22.04 -44.71 -43.00
CA ASP A 799 21.48 -45.67 -43.96
C ASP A 799 21.05 -46.97 -43.34
N GLU A 800 21.94 -47.58 -42.51
CA GLU A 800 21.63 -48.81 -41.78
C GLU A 800 20.34 -48.68 -40.94
N ARG A 801 20.22 -47.59 -40.25
CA ARG A 801 19.04 -47.31 -39.41
C ARG A 801 17.77 -47.01 -40.23
N ALA A 802 17.90 -46.43 -41.41
CA ALA A 802 16.78 -46.18 -42.32
C ALA A 802 16.24 -47.45 -42.94
N GLU A 803 17.10 -48.50 -43.16
CA GLU A 803 16.72 -49.79 -43.66
C GLU A 803 16.12 -50.75 -42.63
N THR A 804 16.33 -50.40 -41.32
CA THR A 804 15.84 -51.25 -40.22
C THR A 804 14.32 -51.08 -40.03
N THR A 805 13.55 -52.12 -40.13
CA THR A 805 12.11 -52.11 -39.99
C THR A 805 11.64 -51.76 -38.55
N PHE A 806 10.53 -51.06 -38.40
CA PHE A 806 9.96 -50.51 -37.16
C PHE A 806 9.61 -51.51 -36.03
N GLU A 807 9.85 -52.82 -36.21
CA GLU A 807 9.56 -53.84 -35.19
C GLU A 807 10.71 -54.04 -34.16
N ALA A 808 11.87 -53.45 -34.42
CA ALA A 808 13.01 -53.50 -33.50
C ALA A 808 12.92 -52.38 -32.45
N ALA A 809 13.53 -52.62 -31.28
CA ALA A 809 13.69 -51.60 -30.23
C ALA A 809 14.31 -50.31 -30.84
N PRO A 810 13.86 -49.11 -30.39
CA PRO A 810 14.39 -47.86 -30.93
C PRO A 810 15.92 -47.83 -30.81
N PRO A 811 16.63 -47.43 -31.88
CA PRO A 811 18.09 -47.39 -31.83
C PRO A 811 18.61 -46.45 -30.76
N VAL A 812 19.79 -46.75 -30.21
CA VAL A 812 20.46 -45.87 -29.24
C VAL A 812 20.67 -44.49 -29.87
N PRO A 813 20.18 -43.40 -29.23
CA PRO A 813 20.40 -42.04 -29.76
C PRO A 813 21.89 -41.73 -29.91
N HIS A 814 22.22 -40.97 -30.95
CA HIS A 814 23.59 -40.51 -31.18
C HIS A 814 23.63 -38.98 -31.28
N CYS A 815 24.61 -38.35 -30.60
CA CYS A 815 24.79 -36.91 -30.65
C CYS A 815 26.17 -36.57 -31.24
N LEU A 816 26.14 -35.86 -32.39
CA LEU A 816 27.33 -35.30 -33.02
C LEU A 816 27.54 -33.85 -32.52
N LEU A 817 28.66 -33.63 -31.79
CA LEU A 817 29.04 -32.30 -31.28
C LEU A 817 30.21 -31.78 -32.14
N LEU A 818 30.01 -30.62 -32.78
CA LEU A 818 31.02 -30.01 -33.65
C LEU A 818 31.49 -28.67 -33.04
N TYR A 819 32.71 -28.62 -32.55
CA TYR A 819 33.35 -27.39 -32.05
C TYR A 819 34.06 -26.65 -33.21
N ALA A 820 33.56 -25.48 -33.57
CA ALA A 820 34.02 -24.63 -34.64
C ALA A 820 34.06 -25.38 -36.02
N ALA A 821 32.94 -25.92 -36.45
CA ALA A 821 32.79 -26.70 -37.68
C ALA A 821 33.34 -26.03 -38.94
N ASP A 822 33.27 -24.72 -38.99
CA ASP A 822 33.84 -23.88 -40.08
C ASP A 822 35.38 -23.91 -40.13
N ALA A 823 36.08 -24.27 -39.06
CA ALA A 823 37.53 -24.35 -39.07
C ALA A 823 38.02 -25.56 -39.95
N ALA A 824 37.18 -26.55 -40.08
CA ALA A 824 37.47 -27.72 -40.93
C ALA A 824 36.98 -27.61 -42.38
N GLN A 825 36.52 -26.44 -42.83
CA GLN A 825 35.91 -26.26 -44.13
C GLN A 825 36.74 -26.84 -45.27
N THR A 826 38.04 -26.57 -45.31
CA THR A 826 38.96 -27.10 -46.38
C THR A 826 39.06 -28.65 -46.35
N LEU A 827 38.93 -29.25 -45.15
CA LEU A 827 38.94 -30.71 -45.00
C LEU A 827 37.61 -31.31 -45.44
N LEU A 828 36.51 -30.63 -45.12
CA LEU A 828 35.16 -31.02 -45.53
C LEU A 828 34.92 -30.93 -47.03
N GLU A 829 35.58 -30.02 -47.74
CA GLU A 829 35.53 -29.91 -49.20
C GLU A 829 36.29 -30.98 -49.93
N ARG A 830 37.25 -31.69 -49.25
CA ARG A 830 37.98 -32.79 -49.82
C ARG A 830 37.09 -33.99 -50.09
N ARG A 831 37.21 -34.56 -51.28
CA ARG A 831 36.50 -35.80 -51.64
C ARG A 831 37.28 -37.00 -51.15
N SER A 832 36.59 -37.95 -50.59
CA SER A 832 37.18 -39.25 -50.25
C SER A 832 37.69 -39.90 -51.51
N PRO A 833 38.91 -40.49 -51.50
CA PRO A 833 39.44 -41.25 -52.63
C PRO A 833 38.59 -42.46 -52.95
N GLU A 834 37.95 -43.08 -51.97
CA GLU A 834 37.18 -44.32 -52.10
C GLU A 834 35.74 -44.07 -52.55
N THR A 835 35.05 -43.20 -51.90
CA THR A 835 33.60 -42.93 -52.13
C THR A 835 33.35 -41.79 -53.13
N ARG A 836 34.32 -40.94 -53.41
CA ARG A 836 34.23 -39.68 -54.18
C ARG A 836 33.26 -38.65 -53.60
N VAL A 837 32.74 -38.91 -52.39
CA VAL A 837 31.86 -38.02 -51.70
C VAL A 837 32.69 -37.09 -50.82
N SER A 838 32.33 -35.82 -50.68
CA SER A 838 32.99 -34.89 -49.78
C SER A 838 32.43 -34.97 -48.35
N GLY A 839 33.25 -34.64 -47.37
CA GLY A 839 32.80 -34.54 -45.96
C GLY A 839 31.63 -33.54 -45.85
N GLN A 840 31.58 -32.51 -46.66
CA GLN A 840 30.46 -31.57 -46.72
C GLN A 840 29.17 -32.25 -47.18
N GLU A 841 29.23 -33.10 -48.21
CA GLU A 841 28.06 -33.84 -48.69
C GLU A 841 27.57 -34.85 -47.59
N GLN A 842 28.50 -35.46 -46.86
CA GLN A 842 28.16 -36.38 -45.77
C GLN A 842 27.51 -35.63 -44.56
N LEU A 843 28.11 -34.49 -44.20
CA LEU A 843 27.54 -33.68 -43.10
C LEU A 843 26.12 -33.23 -43.46
N ARG A 844 25.89 -32.79 -44.69
CA ARG A 844 24.53 -32.41 -45.16
C ARG A 844 23.58 -33.61 -45.10
N ARG A 845 24.01 -34.79 -45.46
CA ARG A 845 23.22 -35.99 -45.38
C ARG A 845 22.80 -36.31 -43.93
N ILE A 846 23.78 -36.26 -43.00
CA ILE A 846 23.56 -36.46 -41.57
C ILE A 846 22.58 -35.43 -41.05
N LEU A 847 22.72 -34.16 -41.34
CA LEU A 847 21.83 -33.12 -40.92
C LEU A 847 20.39 -33.32 -41.45
N LYS A 848 20.25 -33.78 -42.68
CA LYS A 848 18.93 -33.96 -43.33
C LYS A 848 18.21 -35.21 -42.88
N GLN A 849 18.91 -36.36 -42.80
CA GLN A 849 18.32 -37.67 -42.59
C GLN A 849 18.57 -38.22 -41.16
N GLY A 850 19.66 -37.75 -40.52
CA GLY A 850 20.05 -38.23 -39.19
C GLY A 850 19.00 -38.12 -38.12
N PRO A 851 18.27 -36.99 -38.00
CA PRO A 851 17.25 -36.85 -36.97
C PRO A 851 16.16 -37.94 -36.99
N GLU A 852 15.70 -38.37 -38.17
CA GLU A 852 14.70 -39.43 -38.29
C GLU A 852 15.28 -40.78 -37.84
N SER A 853 16.60 -40.97 -38.01
CA SER A 853 17.37 -42.17 -37.54
C SER A 853 17.87 -42.02 -36.09
N GLY A 854 17.51 -40.94 -35.34
CA GLY A 854 17.92 -40.68 -33.97
C GLY A 854 19.40 -40.25 -33.84
N ILE A 855 19.94 -39.65 -34.90
CA ILE A 855 21.27 -39.04 -34.93
C ILE A 855 21.07 -37.51 -35.03
N HIS A 856 21.47 -36.78 -34.00
CA HIS A 856 21.27 -35.34 -33.93
C HIS A 856 22.60 -34.62 -33.88
N THR A 857 22.69 -33.47 -34.53
CA THR A 857 23.90 -32.64 -34.55
C THR A 857 23.68 -31.36 -33.75
N VAL A 858 24.62 -31.03 -32.87
CA VAL A 858 24.78 -29.73 -32.23
C VAL A 858 26.14 -29.18 -32.65
N GLY A 859 26.11 -28.17 -33.51
CA GLY A 859 27.34 -27.63 -34.08
C GLY A 859 27.53 -26.14 -33.85
N TRP A 860 28.77 -25.74 -33.63
CA TRP A 860 29.12 -24.34 -33.50
C TRP A 860 29.80 -23.83 -34.79
N TRP A 861 29.32 -22.70 -35.31
CA TRP A 861 29.88 -21.95 -36.45
C TRP A 861 30.11 -20.49 -35.99
N ARG A 862 31.32 -19.97 -36.29
CA ARG A 862 31.70 -18.64 -35.82
C ARG A 862 31.02 -17.48 -36.55
N SER A 863 30.17 -17.72 -37.51
CA SER A 863 29.24 -16.77 -38.13
C SER A 863 28.20 -17.45 -39.01
N THR A 864 27.11 -16.73 -39.28
CA THR A 864 26.04 -17.16 -40.20
C THR A 864 26.56 -17.45 -41.64
N GLN A 865 27.50 -16.65 -42.12
CA GLN A 865 28.13 -16.84 -43.42
C GLN A 865 29.02 -18.10 -43.47
N ARG A 866 29.77 -18.36 -42.40
CA ARG A 866 30.61 -19.57 -42.31
C ARG A 866 29.76 -20.85 -42.22
N LEU A 867 28.60 -20.81 -41.51
CA LEU A 867 27.64 -21.89 -41.58
C LEU A 867 27.17 -22.17 -43.02
N LYS A 868 26.76 -21.14 -43.75
CA LYS A 868 26.34 -21.29 -45.15
C LYS A 868 27.46 -21.85 -46.02
N ASN A 869 28.68 -21.38 -45.82
CA ASN A 869 29.85 -21.93 -46.57
C ASN A 869 30.12 -23.38 -46.25
N THR A 870 30.07 -23.77 -44.97
CA THR A 870 30.28 -25.12 -44.52
C THR A 870 29.22 -26.09 -45.06
N LEU A 871 27.97 -25.62 -45.19
CA LEU A 871 26.88 -26.47 -45.70
C LEU A 871 26.73 -26.38 -47.22
N GLY A 872 27.40 -25.40 -47.87
CA GLY A 872 27.29 -25.13 -49.28
C GLY A 872 25.99 -24.47 -49.71
N MET A 873 25.80 -24.29 -51.02
CA MET A 873 24.59 -23.64 -51.55
C MET A 873 23.38 -24.52 -51.41
N GLY A 874 22.49 -24.14 -50.51
CA GLY A 874 21.21 -24.81 -50.27
C GLY A 874 20.46 -24.27 -49.06
N PRO A 875 19.18 -24.64 -48.89
CA PRO A 875 18.42 -24.16 -47.76
C PRO A 875 19.04 -24.70 -46.44
N VAL A 876 18.97 -23.89 -45.38
CA VAL A 876 19.44 -24.22 -44.00
C VAL A 876 18.31 -24.87 -43.19
N ASP A 877 17.29 -25.39 -43.88
CA ASP A 877 16.10 -25.97 -43.22
C ASP A 877 16.36 -27.24 -42.41
N ASP A 878 17.50 -27.85 -42.68
CA ASP A 878 17.97 -29.03 -41.89
C ASP A 878 18.42 -28.68 -40.46
N ILE A 879 18.48 -27.36 -40.12
CA ILE A 879 18.73 -26.84 -38.79
C ILE A 879 17.46 -26.16 -38.31
N GLY A 880 16.70 -26.81 -37.41
CA GLY A 880 15.42 -26.34 -36.93
C GLY A 880 15.51 -25.45 -35.68
N ALA A 881 16.63 -25.49 -34.96
CA ALA A 881 16.85 -24.65 -33.82
C ALA A 881 18.25 -24.01 -33.86
N TRP A 882 18.36 -22.80 -33.31
CA TRP A 882 19.66 -22.13 -33.20
C TRP A 882 19.72 -21.22 -31.97
N ILE A 883 20.93 -21.00 -31.51
CA ILE A 883 21.28 -19.99 -30.52
C ILE A 883 22.43 -19.16 -31.09
N ALA A 884 22.32 -17.83 -31.00
CA ALA A 884 23.27 -16.92 -31.63
C ALA A 884 23.79 -15.88 -30.65
N PHE A 885 25.12 -15.75 -30.57
CA PHE A 885 25.82 -14.71 -29.80
C PHE A 885 26.60 -13.82 -30.77
N ASP A 886 26.80 -12.54 -30.40
CA ASP A 886 27.50 -11.53 -31.17
C ASP A 886 27.19 -11.51 -32.70
N VAL A 887 25.97 -11.90 -33.06
CA VAL A 887 25.43 -11.85 -34.42
C VAL A 887 24.32 -10.82 -34.52
N HIS A 888 24.34 -9.96 -35.51
CA HIS A 888 23.31 -8.97 -35.74
C HIS A 888 22.00 -9.60 -36.22
N GLY A 889 20.87 -9.04 -35.76
CA GLY A 889 19.54 -9.58 -36.05
C GLY A 889 19.25 -9.66 -37.58
N GLN A 890 19.78 -8.74 -38.38
CA GLN A 890 19.62 -8.77 -39.84
C GLN A 890 20.21 -10.06 -40.46
N GLU A 891 21.31 -10.57 -39.94
CA GLU A 891 21.92 -11.82 -40.39
C GLU A 891 21.12 -13.04 -39.94
N LEU A 892 20.37 -12.93 -38.83
CA LEU A 892 19.56 -14.01 -38.28
C LEU A 892 18.15 -14.09 -38.90
N SER A 893 17.66 -13.02 -39.50
CA SER A 893 16.32 -12.97 -40.10
C SER A 893 16.04 -14.11 -41.10
N PRO A 894 17.00 -14.55 -41.97
CA PRO A 894 16.77 -15.71 -42.81
C PRO A 894 16.57 -17.04 -42.06
N PHE A 895 17.12 -17.16 -40.85
CA PHE A 895 17.05 -18.35 -39.98
C PHE A 895 15.81 -18.33 -39.08
N ALA A 896 15.13 -17.18 -38.97
CA ALA A 896 13.94 -16.99 -38.15
C ALA A 896 12.65 -17.07 -39.01
N ALA A 897 12.58 -18.04 -39.92
CA ALA A 897 11.47 -18.23 -40.86
C ALA A 897 11.10 -16.95 -41.65
N GLY A 898 12.11 -16.15 -42.00
CA GLY A 898 11.95 -14.90 -42.75
C GLY A 898 11.37 -13.72 -41.93
N GLN A 899 11.18 -13.86 -40.66
CA GLN A 899 10.74 -12.78 -39.75
C GLN A 899 11.91 -11.79 -39.54
N PRO A 900 11.65 -10.49 -39.57
CA PRO A 900 12.69 -9.52 -39.23
C PRO A 900 13.08 -9.63 -37.77
N VAL A 901 14.36 -9.83 -37.51
CA VAL A 901 14.94 -9.88 -36.17
C VAL A 901 15.60 -8.54 -35.88
N ASN A 902 15.04 -7.78 -34.96
CA ASN A 902 15.60 -6.51 -34.52
C ASN A 902 16.44 -6.75 -33.27
N TRP A 903 17.75 -6.96 -33.46
CA TRP A 903 18.69 -7.27 -32.40
C TRP A 903 20.06 -6.71 -32.69
N SER A 904 20.66 -6.11 -31.66
CA SER A 904 22.08 -5.73 -31.66
C SER A 904 22.82 -6.61 -30.66
N PRO A 905 23.98 -7.17 -31.01
CA PRO A 905 24.75 -8.04 -30.12
C PRO A 905 25.10 -7.35 -28.80
N ARG A 906 25.03 -8.10 -27.72
CA ARG A 906 25.44 -7.69 -26.38
C ARG A 906 26.32 -8.78 -25.76
N ALA A 907 27.29 -8.39 -24.96
CA ALA A 907 28.18 -9.33 -24.30
C ALA A 907 27.40 -10.33 -23.45
N ARG A 908 27.69 -11.60 -23.63
CA ARG A 908 27.09 -12.72 -22.89
C ARG A 908 25.56 -12.79 -22.99
N ARG A 909 24.99 -12.29 -24.08
CA ARG A 909 23.55 -12.36 -24.40
C ARG A 909 23.39 -12.89 -25.80
N GLY A 910 22.51 -13.87 -25.94
CA GLY A 910 22.20 -14.50 -27.21
C GLY A 910 20.72 -14.45 -27.54
N LEU A 911 20.42 -14.81 -28.77
CA LEU A 911 19.06 -15.11 -29.22
C LEU A 911 18.91 -16.60 -29.43
N PHE A 912 17.82 -17.15 -28.94
CA PHE A 912 17.42 -18.54 -29.12
C PHE A 912 16.14 -18.64 -29.95
N PHE A 913 16.13 -19.56 -30.90
CA PHE A 913 14.97 -19.82 -31.73
C PHE A 913 14.83 -21.31 -32.03
N ASP A 914 13.68 -21.88 -31.75
CA ASP A 914 13.26 -23.21 -32.24
C ASP A 914 12.05 -23.01 -33.14
N ARG A 915 12.21 -23.36 -34.42
CA ARG A 915 11.18 -23.19 -35.46
C ARG A 915 9.86 -23.91 -35.13
N SER A 916 9.89 -24.93 -34.31
CA SER A 916 8.71 -25.73 -33.97
C SER A 916 7.81 -25.07 -32.94
N ILE A 917 8.35 -24.16 -32.13
CA ILE A 917 7.62 -23.58 -31.01
C ILE A 917 7.61 -22.05 -31.01
N HIS A 918 8.67 -21.41 -31.57
CA HIS A 918 8.82 -19.96 -31.50
C HIS A 918 8.31 -19.25 -32.74
N SER A 919 7.52 -18.23 -32.53
CA SER A 919 7.17 -17.25 -33.57
C SER A 919 8.23 -16.16 -33.72
N ARG A 920 9.03 -15.90 -32.67
CA ARG A 920 10.12 -14.92 -32.61
C ARG A 920 11.23 -15.45 -31.71
N PRO A 921 12.51 -15.08 -31.98
CA PRO A 921 13.61 -15.42 -31.11
C PRO A 921 13.43 -14.85 -29.69
N GLU A 922 13.92 -15.57 -28.70
CA GLU A 922 13.95 -15.16 -27.28
C GLU A 922 15.36 -14.81 -26.85
N VAL A 923 15.49 -13.85 -25.93
CA VAL A 923 16.79 -13.46 -25.38
C VAL A 923 17.19 -14.44 -24.28
N VAL A 924 18.43 -14.92 -24.36
CA VAL A 924 18.94 -15.96 -23.48
C VAL A 924 20.33 -15.62 -22.96
N LEU A 925 20.65 -16.19 -21.80
CA LEU A 925 21.98 -16.23 -21.18
C LEU A 925 22.60 -17.60 -21.45
N PRO A 926 23.86 -17.67 -21.91
CA PRO A 926 24.59 -18.95 -21.93
C PRO A 926 24.86 -19.41 -20.50
N PHE A 927 25.10 -20.70 -20.31
CA PHE A 927 25.61 -21.18 -19.04
C PHE A 927 27.09 -20.88 -18.89
N ASP A 928 27.54 -20.68 -17.65
CA ASP A 928 28.93 -20.45 -17.35
C ASP A 928 29.75 -21.72 -17.64
N PRO A 929 30.67 -21.71 -18.59
CA PRO A 929 31.46 -22.89 -18.96
C PRO A 929 32.38 -23.35 -17.82
N GLU A 930 32.75 -22.47 -16.89
CA GLU A 930 33.64 -22.81 -15.76
C GLU A 930 32.88 -23.54 -14.62
N THR A 931 31.57 -23.45 -14.59
CA THR A 931 30.72 -24.05 -13.56
C THR A 931 29.90 -25.23 -14.08
N LEU A 932 30.28 -25.82 -15.22
CA LEU A 932 29.57 -26.98 -15.75
C LEU A 932 29.68 -28.17 -14.75
N PRO A 933 28.55 -28.80 -14.35
CA PRO A 933 28.51 -29.78 -13.31
C PRO A 933 29.14 -31.13 -13.76
N GLU A 934 29.76 -31.83 -12.81
CA GLU A 934 30.05 -33.25 -12.96
C GLU A 934 28.73 -34.04 -12.99
N VAL A 935 28.51 -34.85 -14.00
CA VAL A 935 27.31 -35.70 -14.12
C VAL A 935 27.57 -37.00 -13.43
N SER A 936 27.08 -37.17 -12.21
CA SER A 936 27.05 -38.50 -11.58
C SER A 936 26.00 -39.38 -12.28
N PRO A 937 26.29 -40.66 -12.54
CA PRO A 937 25.28 -41.55 -13.11
C PRO A 937 24.06 -41.63 -12.22
N PRO A 938 22.83 -41.71 -12.78
CA PRO A 938 21.63 -41.89 -11.98
C PRO A 938 21.79 -43.15 -11.16
N HIS A 939 21.73 -43.07 -9.84
CA HIS A 939 21.73 -44.21 -8.95
C HIS A 939 20.64 -45.20 -9.38
N GLY A 940 21.03 -46.33 -9.94
CA GLY A 940 20.13 -47.43 -10.22
C GLY A 940 19.41 -47.81 -8.92
N CYS A 941 18.15 -48.16 -9.03
CA CYS A 941 17.41 -48.77 -7.94
C CYS A 941 18.18 -49.97 -7.41
N ALA A 942 18.96 -49.79 -6.34
CA ALA A 942 19.45 -50.87 -5.56
C ALA A 942 18.29 -51.40 -4.74
N GLU A 943 17.85 -52.59 -5.03
CA GLU A 943 16.93 -53.36 -4.21
C GLU A 943 17.43 -53.39 -2.76
N GLY A 944 16.54 -53.27 -1.85
CA GLY A 944 16.50 -53.45 -0.43
C GLY A 944 17.82 -53.82 0.28
N GLY A 945 18.36 -52.82 1.00
CA GLY A 945 19.40 -53.04 2.00
C GLY A 945 19.22 -52.00 3.11
N SER A 946 18.66 -52.43 4.24
CA SER A 946 18.57 -51.68 5.47
C SER A 946 19.96 -51.24 5.97
N GLY A 947 20.25 -49.94 5.95
CA GLY A 947 21.46 -49.39 6.51
C GLY A 947 21.30 -47.89 6.80
N GLY A 948 21.15 -47.58 8.12
CA GLY A 948 20.97 -46.21 8.58
C GLY A 948 22.11 -45.29 8.17
N GLY A 949 21.76 -44.23 7.48
CA GLY A 949 22.63 -43.08 7.26
C GLY A 949 22.53 -42.11 8.46
N PRO A 950 23.62 -41.41 8.80
CA PRO A 950 23.61 -40.53 9.95
C PRO A 950 22.70 -39.31 9.67
N SER A 951 21.86 -38.98 10.64
CA SER A 951 20.99 -37.82 10.61
C SER A 951 21.81 -36.53 10.70
N ILE A 952 21.37 -35.52 9.98
CA ILE A 952 21.95 -34.16 9.93
C ILE A 952 22.08 -33.49 11.31
N GLU A 953 21.50 -34.08 12.36
CA GLU A 953 21.61 -33.61 13.75
C GLU A 953 22.99 -33.84 14.40
N GLN A 954 23.88 -34.62 13.81
CA GLN A 954 25.22 -34.91 14.39
C GLN A 954 26.32 -34.00 13.87
N GLU A 955 26.11 -33.24 12.78
CA GLU A 955 27.13 -32.28 12.32
C GLU A 955 27.03 -30.92 13.04
N ILE A 956 25.85 -30.56 13.56
CA ILE A 956 25.69 -29.28 14.28
C ILE A 956 26.29 -29.32 15.72
N ARG A 957 26.59 -30.48 16.26
CA ARG A 957 27.14 -30.62 17.63
C ARG A 957 28.65 -30.60 17.72
N LYS A 958 29.39 -30.50 16.60
CA LYS A 958 30.85 -30.47 16.60
C LYS A 958 31.48 -29.09 16.43
N GLU A 959 30.70 -28.05 16.15
CA GLU A 959 31.21 -26.69 16.00
C GLU A 959 30.92 -25.76 17.20
N THR A 960 30.42 -26.29 18.32
CA THR A 960 30.18 -25.48 19.51
C THR A 960 31.12 -25.75 20.69
N ASP A 961 32.18 -26.52 20.48
CA ASP A 961 33.21 -26.79 21.52
C ASP A 961 34.65 -26.57 20.98
N GLU A 962 34.90 -25.43 20.25
CA GLU A 962 36.23 -24.82 20.08
C GLU A 962 36.11 -23.28 20.13
#